data_de5dbcb7de4b5d8094b17b9b0aa8b5df
#
_entry.id   de5dbcb7de4b5d8094b17b9b0aa8b5df
#
_cell.length_a   1.000
_cell.length_b   1.000
_cell.length_c   1.000
_cell.angle_alpha   90.00
_cell.angle_beta   90.00
_cell.angle_gamma   90.00
#
_symmetry.space_group_name_H-M   'P 1'
#
loop_
_entity.id
_entity.type
_entity.pdbx_description
1 polymer ?
#
loop_
_entity_poly.entity_id
_entity_poly.type
_entity_poly.pdbx_seq_one_letter_code
_entity_poly.pdbx_strand_id
1 'polypeptide(L)'
;MLKQVAVAVGMACLCVPVWAYDYGDYARETVDTLINDYPGRYRDTANFAGAADWMTQRMAPGYSTVRQDFSWTAGGATRSSQNVLASNVGLSSEYIITGAHFDTFFGRPTLQGLDDNASGAAILTEVARNFSGIQTEKTLVFAAFGAEEEGLRGSRAMVNDLMAQGTAGDLKAMINMDSMITGDKLYAHAGDNSVANPALASLREQTLRIANELGIDLFTNPGLNASYPAGTGCCSDGDSFNAAFDIPVLYMEATNWDIGDRDGYEQTTNPAVPGGATWHDPTVDNEAFLTSVLGQERIDQRLRDVSRVVTRLLLEISNTDLLHSAYSAAAMQQAMEESLKRQRQSLSDLHNQRWLLLQNTTRRAGTLDTAIGIEGDVIPSKGFDRAPQQRSRQAMAYALMDYQLSDGVTIGGSLSLLRSKDKLERNGHLESDTWQAGVYGLLNHGGPAWLGSEVTAGRAAIESRRSVHLQSAGGPVLLNNTLDGNTEAQFIGARVTGGYDFPLGGLRTGPIAGLDYARYRINAFDDKGNLRTGVRYEKQDVDSLEASVGWRVRGNVEFSNTMSLQPYATVAWVRELADGLDSSFTIKDHVDGANRRIAVREQDKNFGKATVGLQWLAAENLNLYSEIGSRFGHRDGDQTRYSVGVQWQF
;
A
#
# COMPACT_ATOMS: atom_id res chain seq x y z
N MET A 1 -30.09 43.01 -0.36
CA MET A 1 -30.86 42.25 0.65
C MET A 1 -31.36 40.99 0.00
N LEU A 2 -30.72 39.89 0.26
CA LEU A 2 -31.27 38.51 0.08
C LEU A 2 -30.29 37.60 0.81
N LYS A 3 -30.71 37.13 1.99
CA LYS A 3 -30.02 36.15 2.80
C LYS A 3 -30.25 34.79 2.15
N GLN A 4 -29.16 34.13 1.73
CA GLN A 4 -29.20 32.68 1.45
C GLN A 4 -28.88 31.93 2.74
N VAL A 5 -29.88 31.21 3.22
CA VAL A 5 -29.78 30.22 4.30
C VAL A 5 -29.23 28.94 3.68
N ALA A 6 -28.01 28.58 4.02
CA ALA A 6 -27.46 27.27 3.71
C ALA A 6 -27.99 26.26 4.74
N VAL A 7 -28.86 25.36 4.30
CA VAL A 7 -29.26 24.18 5.06
C VAL A 7 -28.17 23.14 4.94
N ALA A 8 -27.39 22.94 5.98
CA ALA A 8 -26.48 21.82 6.10
C ALA A 8 -27.30 20.56 6.43
N VAL A 9 -27.50 19.69 5.44
CA VAL A 9 -27.99 18.33 5.66
C VAL A 9 -26.81 17.52 6.20
N GLY A 10 -26.78 17.31 7.50
CA GLY A 10 -25.89 16.37 8.15
C GLY A 10 -26.29 14.94 7.74
N MET A 11 -25.55 14.32 6.83
CA MET A 11 -25.54 12.88 6.68
C MET A 11 -24.90 12.29 7.94
N ALA A 12 -25.73 11.79 8.86
CA ALA A 12 -25.26 10.89 9.90
C ALA A 12 -24.83 9.59 9.21
N CYS A 13 -23.54 9.41 8.99
CA CYS A 13 -22.98 8.09 8.76
C CYS A 13 -23.26 7.27 10.02
N LEU A 14 -24.27 6.41 9.96
CA LEU A 14 -24.40 5.30 10.87
C LEU A 14 -23.17 4.40 10.65
N CYS A 15 -22.13 4.61 11.44
CA CYS A 15 -21.07 3.63 11.59
C CYS A 15 -21.70 2.40 12.24
N VAL A 16 -22.18 1.47 11.43
CA VAL A 16 -22.43 0.11 11.87
C VAL A 16 -21.07 -0.41 12.31
N PRO A 17 -20.89 -0.88 13.55
CA PRO A 17 -19.62 -1.49 13.94
C PRO A 17 -19.38 -2.67 13.00
N VAL A 18 -18.37 -2.55 12.15
CA VAL A 18 -17.86 -3.67 11.37
C VAL A 18 -17.18 -4.57 12.39
N TRP A 19 -17.81 -5.66 12.76
CA TRP A 19 -17.19 -6.69 13.60
C TRP A 19 -15.96 -7.19 12.85
N ALA A 20 -14.82 -7.17 13.52
CA ALA A 20 -13.61 -7.75 12.96
C ALA A 20 -13.85 -9.26 12.82
N TYR A 21 -13.57 -9.81 11.63
CA TYR A 21 -13.61 -11.24 11.35
C TYR A 21 -12.21 -11.76 11.08
N ASP A 22 -11.96 -13.02 11.40
CA ASP A 22 -10.73 -13.74 11.04
C ASP A 22 -11.00 -14.68 9.86
N TYR A 23 -9.94 -15.33 9.34
CA TYR A 23 -10.11 -16.34 8.29
C TYR A 23 -11.03 -17.49 8.76
N GLY A 24 -11.99 -17.83 7.93
CA GLY A 24 -12.99 -18.86 8.17
C GLY A 24 -14.32 -18.33 8.74
N ASP A 25 -14.31 -17.17 9.42
CA ASP A 25 -15.51 -16.64 10.08
C ASP A 25 -16.60 -16.25 9.07
N TYR A 26 -16.22 -15.52 8.02
CA TYR A 26 -17.16 -15.08 6.99
C TYR A 26 -17.68 -16.26 6.15
N ALA A 27 -16.82 -17.25 5.89
CA ALA A 27 -17.20 -18.49 5.24
C ALA A 27 -18.16 -19.30 6.11
N ARG A 28 -17.92 -19.37 7.44
CA ARG A 28 -18.81 -20.08 8.36
C ARG A 28 -20.22 -19.51 8.35
N GLU A 29 -20.36 -18.18 8.48
CA GLU A 29 -21.67 -17.52 8.37
C GLU A 29 -22.37 -17.81 7.03
N THR A 30 -21.59 -17.91 5.95
CA THR A 30 -22.12 -18.24 4.61
C THR A 30 -22.62 -19.67 4.55
N VAL A 31 -21.85 -20.64 5.07
CA VAL A 31 -22.30 -22.04 5.19
C VAL A 31 -23.60 -22.10 5.98
N ASP A 32 -23.63 -21.50 7.19
CA ASP A 32 -24.80 -21.53 8.06
C ASP A 32 -26.07 -21.02 7.35
N THR A 33 -25.96 -19.95 6.59
CA THR A 33 -27.09 -19.40 5.83
C THR A 33 -27.52 -20.34 4.72
N LEU A 34 -26.58 -20.83 3.90
CA LEU A 34 -26.90 -21.68 2.75
C LEU A 34 -27.56 -23.00 3.16
N ILE A 35 -27.10 -23.63 4.23
CA ILE A 35 -27.61 -24.94 4.66
C ILE A 35 -28.91 -24.84 5.46
N ASN A 36 -29.13 -23.78 6.21
CA ASN A 36 -30.29 -23.64 7.08
C ASN A 36 -31.46 -22.91 6.41
N ASP A 37 -31.19 -21.83 5.67
CA ASP A 37 -32.23 -21.00 5.05
C ASP A 37 -32.58 -21.50 3.64
N TYR A 38 -31.62 -22.18 2.93
CA TYR A 38 -31.77 -22.58 1.55
C TYR A 38 -31.41 -24.08 1.27
N PRO A 39 -31.87 -25.06 2.07
CA PRO A 39 -31.68 -26.46 1.75
C PRO A 39 -32.42 -26.83 0.45
N GLY A 40 -31.90 -27.76 -0.32
CA GLY A 40 -32.49 -28.14 -1.62
C GLY A 40 -32.53 -26.99 -2.62
N ARG A 41 -31.46 -26.20 -2.65
CA ARG A 41 -31.25 -25.03 -3.53
C ARG A 41 -30.85 -25.46 -4.95
N TYR A 42 -31.72 -26.20 -5.64
CA TYR A 42 -31.55 -26.54 -7.05
C TYR A 42 -32.51 -25.71 -7.93
N ARG A 43 -32.25 -25.62 -9.22
CA ARG A 43 -33.04 -24.79 -10.14
C ARG A 43 -34.55 -25.03 -9.99
N ASP A 44 -35.33 -24.04 -10.33
CA ASP A 44 -36.81 -24.02 -10.24
C ASP A 44 -37.35 -24.08 -8.80
N THR A 45 -36.50 -23.99 -7.76
CA THR A 45 -36.94 -23.90 -6.35
C THR A 45 -36.85 -22.47 -5.84
N ALA A 46 -37.70 -22.14 -4.86
CA ALA A 46 -37.64 -20.86 -4.14
C ALA A 46 -36.32 -20.73 -3.40
N ASN A 47 -35.78 -21.83 -2.87
CA ASN A 47 -34.50 -21.84 -2.16
C ASN A 47 -33.32 -21.52 -3.09
N PHE A 48 -33.33 -21.98 -4.35
CA PHE A 48 -32.31 -21.58 -5.33
C PHE A 48 -32.38 -20.08 -5.62
N ALA A 49 -33.58 -19.56 -5.88
CA ALA A 49 -33.75 -18.15 -6.15
C ALA A 49 -33.33 -17.29 -4.94
N GLY A 50 -33.73 -17.70 -3.74
CA GLY A 50 -33.35 -17.02 -2.49
C GLY A 50 -31.84 -17.09 -2.21
N ALA A 51 -31.22 -18.24 -2.43
CA ALA A 51 -29.76 -18.39 -2.32
C ALA A 51 -29.01 -17.47 -3.30
N ALA A 52 -29.47 -17.39 -4.55
CA ALA A 52 -28.88 -16.51 -5.56
C ALA A 52 -29.06 -15.02 -5.18
N ASP A 53 -30.22 -14.62 -4.64
CA ASP A 53 -30.46 -13.27 -4.13
C ASP A 53 -29.52 -12.94 -2.97
N TRP A 54 -29.39 -13.87 -2.05
CA TRP A 54 -28.53 -13.72 -0.88
C TRP A 54 -27.04 -13.68 -1.27
N MET A 55 -26.58 -14.60 -2.13
CA MET A 55 -25.20 -14.61 -2.65
C MET A 55 -24.85 -13.31 -3.36
N THR A 56 -25.79 -12.74 -4.13
CA THR A 56 -25.61 -11.43 -4.78
C THR A 56 -25.34 -10.34 -3.75
N GLN A 57 -26.10 -10.32 -2.66
CA GLN A 57 -25.93 -9.35 -1.57
C GLN A 57 -24.64 -9.62 -0.77
N ARG A 58 -24.35 -10.90 -0.51
CA ARG A 58 -23.17 -11.32 0.26
C ARG A 58 -21.85 -10.92 -0.42
N MET A 59 -21.79 -10.99 -1.77
CA MET A 59 -20.62 -10.60 -2.56
C MET A 59 -20.62 -9.11 -2.94
N ALA A 60 -21.74 -8.38 -2.78
CA ALA A 60 -21.85 -6.97 -3.18
C ALA A 60 -20.93 -5.96 -2.46
N PRO A 61 -20.54 -6.13 -1.17
CA PRO A 61 -19.75 -5.12 -0.49
C PRO A 61 -18.43 -4.83 -1.22
N GLY A 62 -18.37 -3.68 -1.91
CA GLY A 62 -17.18 -3.23 -2.63
C GLY A 62 -17.07 -3.70 -4.09
N TYR A 63 -18.08 -4.39 -4.63
CA TYR A 63 -18.04 -4.94 -5.99
C TYR A 63 -19.25 -4.57 -6.83
N SER A 64 -19.06 -4.63 -8.18
CA SER A 64 -20.16 -4.77 -9.11
C SER A 64 -20.57 -6.23 -9.17
N THR A 65 -21.81 -6.54 -8.85
CA THR A 65 -22.40 -7.88 -8.98
C THR A 65 -23.29 -7.95 -10.20
N VAL A 66 -23.23 -9.07 -10.91
CA VAL A 66 -24.05 -9.35 -12.08
C VAL A 66 -24.68 -10.73 -11.95
N ARG A 67 -25.93 -10.88 -12.35
CA ARG A 67 -26.54 -12.17 -12.59
C ARG A 67 -26.43 -12.50 -14.05
N GLN A 68 -25.87 -13.66 -14.36
CA GLN A 68 -25.78 -14.20 -15.70
C GLN A 68 -26.84 -15.28 -15.85
N ASP A 69 -27.97 -14.92 -16.46
CA ASP A 69 -29.02 -15.86 -16.80
C ASP A 69 -28.62 -16.70 -18.01
N PHE A 70 -28.93 -18.00 -17.98
CA PHE A 70 -28.66 -18.90 -19.08
C PHE A 70 -29.74 -19.97 -19.20
N SER A 71 -29.80 -20.63 -20.39
CA SER A 71 -30.75 -21.71 -20.64
C SER A 71 -30.12 -22.80 -21.50
N TRP A 72 -30.68 -24.01 -21.38
CA TRP A 72 -30.31 -25.18 -22.18
C TRP A 72 -31.53 -26.03 -22.49
N THR A 73 -31.44 -26.89 -23.48
CA THR A 73 -32.49 -27.87 -23.81
C THR A 73 -32.07 -29.25 -23.33
N ALA A 74 -32.94 -29.92 -22.57
CA ALA A 74 -32.73 -31.31 -22.15
C ALA A 74 -34.08 -32.03 -22.13
N GLY A 75 -34.15 -33.24 -22.72
CA GLY A 75 -35.38 -34.03 -22.81
C GLY A 75 -36.52 -33.31 -23.59
N GLY A 76 -36.19 -32.41 -24.53
CA GLY A 76 -37.16 -31.65 -25.30
C GLY A 76 -37.79 -30.45 -24.58
N ALA A 77 -37.35 -30.15 -23.36
CA ALA A 77 -37.80 -28.98 -22.58
C ALA A 77 -36.66 -27.96 -22.43
N THR A 78 -37.00 -26.67 -22.50
CA THR A 78 -36.09 -25.58 -22.16
C THR A 78 -36.02 -25.48 -20.64
N ARG A 79 -34.78 -25.46 -20.10
CA ARG A 79 -34.45 -25.25 -18.71
C ARG A 79 -33.63 -23.98 -18.55
N SER A 80 -33.71 -23.32 -17.40
CA SER A 80 -32.96 -22.10 -17.12
C SER A 80 -32.36 -22.13 -15.73
N SER A 81 -31.29 -21.39 -15.56
CA SER A 81 -30.61 -21.15 -14.30
C SER A 81 -29.83 -19.84 -14.38
N GLN A 82 -29.05 -19.53 -13.36
CA GLN A 82 -28.26 -18.30 -13.30
C GLN A 82 -26.96 -18.51 -12.51
N ASN A 83 -25.92 -17.76 -12.89
CA ASN A 83 -24.71 -17.56 -12.10
C ASN A 83 -24.78 -16.22 -11.36
N VAL A 84 -24.07 -16.13 -10.24
CA VAL A 84 -23.85 -14.88 -9.51
C VAL A 84 -22.37 -14.53 -9.65
N LEU A 85 -22.08 -13.38 -10.25
CA LEU A 85 -20.71 -12.93 -10.53
C LEU A 85 -20.43 -11.63 -9.77
N ALA A 86 -19.25 -11.55 -9.16
CA ALA A 86 -18.73 -10.32 -8.57
C ALA A 86 -17.34 -10.02 -9.15
N SER A 87 -17.00 -8.75 -9.37
CA SER A 87 -15.73 -8.40 -10.00
C SER A 87 -15.01 -7.29 -9.24
N ASN A 88 -13.76 -7.54 -8.86
CA ASN A 88 -12.80 -6.54 -8.42
C ASN A 88 -11.97 -6.09 -9.63
N VAL A 89 -12.31 -4.94 -10.19
CA VAL A 89 -11.68 -4.44 -11.42
C VAL A 89 -10.23 -4.04 -11.14
N GLY A 90 -9.30 -4.69 -11.84
CA GLY A 90 -7.86 -4.43 -11.77
C GLY A 90 -7.41 -3.27 -12.64
N LEU A 91 -6.10 -3.02 -12.66
CA LEU A 91 -5.47 -1.99 -13.48
C LEU A 91 -5.21 -2.44 -14.93
N SER A 92 -5.19 -3.75 -15.18
CA SER A 92 -5.00 -4.34 -16.51
C SER A 92 -6.29 -4.99 -17.02
N SER A 93 -6.34 -5.29 -18.34
CA SER A 93 -7.42 -6.07 -18.95
C SER A 93 -7.39 -7.55 -18.55
N GLU A 94 -6.26 -8.05 -18.09
CA GLU A 94 -6.11 -9.43 -17.65
C GLU A 94 -6.99 -9.74 -16.45
N TYR A 95 -7.57 -10.95 -16.41
CA TYR A 95 -8.42 -11.36 -15.32
C TYR A 95 -8.23 -12.83 -14.93
N ILE A 96 -8.65 -13.13 -13.69
CA ILE A 96 -8.60 -14.45 -13.05
C ILE A 96 -10.01 -14.76 -12.57
N ILE A 97 -10.49 -15.97 -12.82
CA ILE A 97 -11.76 -16.46 -12.32
C ILE A 97 -11.52 -17.37 -11.12
N THR A 98 -12.25 -17.16 -10.05
CA THR A 98 -12.35 -18.06 -8.91
C THR A 98 -13.81 -18.45 -8.77
N GLY A 99 -14.11 -19.74 -8.76
CA GLY A 99 -15.48 -20.23 -8.80
C GLY A 99 -15.75 -21.41 -7.87
N ALA A 100 -17.02 -21.53 -7.53
CA ALA A 100 -17.63 -22.66 -6.83
C ALA A 100 -19.11 -22.71 -7.22
N HIS A 101 -19.71 -23.88 -7.36
CA HIS A 101 -21.17 -23.91 -7.52
C HIS A 101 -21.87 -23.72 -6.18
N PHE A 102 -23.09 -23.20 -6.23
CA PHE A 102 -23.89 -22.94 -5.03
C PHE A 102 -25.20 -23.75 -5.03
N ASP A 103 -25.54 -24.39 -6.12
CA ASP A 103 -26.69 -25.30 -6.19
C ASP A 103 -26.42 -26.63 -5.49
N THR A 104 -27.48 -27.39 -5.24
CA THR A 104 -27.43 -28.76 -4.71
C THR A 104 -28.03 -29.71 -5.73
N PHE A 105 -27.76 -31.00 -5.59
CA PHE A 105 -28.24 -32.04 -6.49
C PHE A 105 -29.75 -31.97 -6.74
N PHE A 106 -30.12 -32.01 -8.00
CA PHE A 106 -31.49 -31.82 -8.46
C PHE A 106 -32.45 -32.85 -7.89
N GLY A 107 -33.61 -32.40 -7.40
CA GLY A 107 -34.67 -33.26 -6.88
C GLY A 107 -34.46 -33.77 -5.43
N ARG A 108 -33.54 -33.17 -4.68
CA ARG A 108 -33.27 -33.46 -3.26
C ARG A 108 -33.69 -32.27 -2.37
N PRO A 109 -34.96 -32.08 -2.07
CA PRO A 109 -35.47 -30.84 -1.44
C PRO A 109 -34.98 -30.61 -0.01
N THR A 110 -34.47 -31.62 0.69
CA THR A 110 -33.93 -31.54 2.06
C THR A 110 -32.40 -31.58 2.12
N LEU A 111 -31.73 -31.67 0.98
CA LEU A 111 -30.26 -31.70 0.92
C LEU A 111 -29.70 -30.36 1.35
N GLN A 112 -28.97 -30.33 2.46
CA GLN A 112 -28.27 -29.14 2.91
C GLN A 112 -27.08 -28.82 2.00
N GLY A 113 -26.41 -29.87 1.47
CA GLY A 113 -25.21 -29.71 0.64
C GLY A 113 -24.18 -28.87 1.39
N LEU A 114 -23.81 -29.30 2.62
CA LEU A 114 -22.83 -28.60 3.42
C LEU A 114 -21.46 -28.74 2.80
N ASP A 115 -21.09 -29.98 2.45
CA ASP A 115 -19.84 -30.27 1.77
C ASP A 115 -19.96 -29.92 0.29
N ASP A 116 -21.00 -30.44 -0.37
CA ASP A 116 -21.27 -30.30 -1.79
C ASP A 116 -22.47 -29.35 -2.06
N ASN A 117 -22.27 -28.03 -2.35
CA ASN A 117 -21.01 -27.32 -2.26
C ASN A 117 -21.20 -25.96 -1.55
N ALA A 118 -21.87 -25.96 -0.38
CA ALA A 118 -21.91 -24.76 0.44
C ALA A 118 -20.50 -24.40 0.94
N SER A 119 -19.63 -25.39 1.12
CA SER A 119 -18.26 -25.20 1.56
C SER A 119 -17.42 -24.37 0.58
N GLY A 120 -17.40 -24.73 -0.70
CA GLY A 120 -16.70 -23.98 -1.74
C GLY A 120 -17.32 -22.62 -1.98
N ALA A 121 -18.66 -22.53 -2.06
CA ALA A 121 -19.37 -21.27 -2.21
C ALA A 121 -19.10 -20.29 -1.05
N ALA A 122 -18.96 -20.80 0.17
CA ALA A 122 -18.65 -20.01 1.35
C ALA A 122 -17.22 -19.45 1.31
N ILE A 123 -16.25 -20.28 0.97
CA ILE A 123 -14.86 -19.85 0.78
C ILE A 123 -14.78 -18.79 -0.32
N LEU A 124 -15.50 -18.98 -1.43
CA LEU A 124 -15.59 -17.98 -2.50
C LEU A 124 -16.03 -16.61 -1.99
N THR A 125 -17.08 -16.56 -1.15
CA THR A 125 -17.58 -15.30 -0.59
C THR A 125 -16.59 -14.63 0.36
N GLU A 126 -15.88 -15.41 1.18
CA GLU A 126 -14.85 -14.88 2.08
C GLU A 126 -13.65 -14.36 1.30
N VAL A 127 -13.18 -15.09 0.31
CA VAL A 127 -12.08 -14.65 -0.55
C VAL A 127 -12.46 -13.36 -1.30
N ALA A 128 -13.67 -13.28 -1.84
CA ALA A 128 -14.19 -12.04 -2.40
C ALA A 128 -14.15 -10.91 -1.35
N ARG A 129 -14.68 -11.14 -0.16
CA ARG A 129 -14.67 -10.16 0.93
C ARG A 129 -13.25 -9.69 1.29
N ASN A 130 -12.27 -10.59 1.28
CA ASN A 130 -10.87 -10.27 1.60
C ASN A 130 -10.27 -9.26 0.63
N PHE A 131 -10.65 -9.27 -0.64
CA PHE A 131 -10.16 -8.31 -1.64
C PHE A 131 -10.98 -7.03 -1.76
N SER A 132 -12.07 -6.90 -0.99
CA SER A 132 -12.92 -5.69 -1.03
C SER A 132 -12.13 -4.43 -0.67
N GLY A 133 -12.12 -3.45 -1.58
CA GLY A 133 -11.39 -2.20 -1.42
C GLY A 133 -9.87 -2.30 -1.63
N ILE A 134 -9.34 -3.46 -2.03
CA ILE A 134 -7.93 -3.64 -2.37
C ILE A 134 -7.77 -3.50 -3.90
N GLN A 135 -6.93 -2.56 -4.30
CA GLN A 135 -6.58 -2.40 -5.71
C GLN A 135 -5.69 -3.56 -6.16
N THR A 136 -6.09 -4.24 -7.22
CA THR A 136 -5.35 -5.36 -7.84
C THR A 136 -4.74 -4.93 -9.18
N GLU A 137 -3.72 -5.64 -9.65
CA GLU A 137 -3.20 -5.41 -11.01
C GLU A 137 -4.11 -6.08 -12.04
N LYS A 138 -4.43 -7.38 -11.84
CA LYS A 138 -5.40 -8.10 -12.67
C LYS A 138 -6.79 -8.06 -12.04
N THR A 139 -7.83 -8.06 -12.87
CA THR A 139 -9.21 -8.18 -12.41
C THR A 139 -9.46 -9.54 -11.77
N LEU A 140 -10.10 -9.57 -10.61
CA LEU A 140 -10.57 -10.80 -9.97
C LEU A 140 -12.07 -10.94 -10.19
N VAL A 141 -12.47 -12.06 -10.78
CA VAL A 141 -13.88 -12.44 -10.97
C VAL A 141 -14.19 -13.59 -10.04
N PHE A 142 -15.18 -13.40 -9.18
CA PHE A 142 -15.71 -14.40 -8.26
C PHE A 142 -17.03 -14.91 -8.83
N ALA A 143 -17.10 -16.20 -9.14
CA ALA A 143 -18.24 -16.81 -9.83
C ALA A 143 -18.89 -17.89 -8.97
N ALA A 144 -20.10 -17.63 -8.47
CA ALA A 144 -20.95 -18.68 -7.91
C ALA A 144 -21.78 -19.28 -9.05
N PHE A 145 -21.47 -20.52 -9.44
CA PHE A 145 -22.13 -21.20 -10.54
C PHE A 145 -23.44 -21.84 -10.11
N GLY A 146 -24.43 -21.84 -10.99
CA GLY A 146 -25.69 -22.54 -10.79
C GLY A 146 -25.87 -23.66 -11.81
N ALA A 147 -26.64 -24.69 -11.43
CA ALA A 147 -26.90 -25.89 -12.22
C ALA A 147 -25.61 -26.63 -12.65
N GLU A 148 -24.62 -26.66 -11.77
CA GLU A 148 -23.44 -27.50 -11.87
C GLU A 148 -23.88 -28.97 -11.92
N GLU A 149 -24.72 -29.36 -10.96
CA GLU A 149 -25.27 -30.70 -10.71
C GLU A 149 -26.16 -31.25 -11.86
N GLU A 150 -26.46 -30.43 -12.83
CA GLU A 150 -27.13 -30.82 -14.08
C GLU A 150 -26.18 -30.86 -15.27
N GLY A 151 -24.88 -30.94 -15.00
CA GLY A 151 -23.80 -31.11 -15.98
C GLY A 151 -23.10 -29.80 -16.35
N LEU A 152 -22.57 -29.10 -15.36
CA LEU A 152 -21.70 -27.92 -15.51
C LEU A 152 -22.35 -26.77 -16.31
N ARG A 153 -23.67 -26.56 -16.15
CA ARG A 153 -24.42 -25.64 -17.03
C ARG A 153 -23.99 -24.20 -16.85
N GLY A 154 -23.74 -23.78 -15.60
CA GLY A 154 -23.33 -22.42 -15.28
C GLY A 154 -21.94 -22.06 -15.81
N SER A 155 -20.96 -22.91 -15.55
CA SER A 155 -19.60 -22.69 -16.03
C SER A 155 -19.48 -22.75 -17.56
N ARG A 156 -20.22 -23.67 -18.23
CA ARG A 156 -20.32 -23.72 -19.69
C ARG A 156 -20.96 -22.46 -20.28
N ALA A 157 -21.99 -21.92 -19.63
CA ALA A 157 -22.59 -20.66 -20.05
C ALA A 157 -21.60 -19.50 -19.97
N MET A 158 -20.83 -19.43 -18.89
CA MET A 158 -19.79 -18.41 -18.73
C MET A 158 -18.70 -18.54 -19.80
N VAL A 159 -18.20 -19.75 -20.07
CA VAL A 159 -17.22 -20.02 -21.15
C VAL A 159 -17.75 -19.55 -22.51
N ASN A 160 -18.99 -19.87 -22.83
CA ASN A 160 -19.60 -19.45 -24.10
C ASN A 160 -19.70 -17.94 -24.21
N ASP A 161 -20.05 -17.24 -23.13
CA ASP A 161 -20.13 -15.78 -23.11
C ASP A 161 -18.75 -15.14 -23.29
N LEU A 162 -17.70 -15.67 -22.64
CA LEU A 162 -16.32 -15.19 -22.79
C LEU A 162 -15.84 -15.35 -24.24
N MET A 163 -16.16 -16.46 -24.89
CA MET A 163 -15.87 -16.68 -26.31
C MET A 163 -16.65 -15.68 -27.20
N ALA A 164 -17.93 -15.50 -26.93
CA ALA A 164 -18.80 -14.61 -27.72
C ALA A 164 -18.38 -13.14 -27.59
N GLN A 165 -17.92 -12.73 -26.43
CA GLN A 165 -17.41 -11.37 -26.14
C GLN A 165 -15.98 -11.13 -26.64
N GLY A 166 -15.26 -12.18 -27.02
CA GLY A 166 -13.86 -12.09 -27.46
C GLY A 166 -12.87 -11.74 -26.32
N THR A 167 -13.27 -11.94 -25.06
CA THR A 167 -12.44 -11.61 -23.87
C THR A 167 -11.63 -12.80 -23.35
N ALA A 168 -11.81 -13.99 -23.92
CA ALA A 168 -11.13 -15.21 -23.50
C ALA A 168 -9.58 -15.12 -23.50
N GLY A 169 -8.99 -14.31 -24.38
CA GLY A 169 -7.55 -14.10 -24.47
C GLY A 169 -6.94 -13.40 -23.25
N ASP A 170 -7.75 -12.65 -22.51
CA ASP A 170 -7.33 -11.94 -21.28
C ASP A 170 -7.47 -12.81 -20.02
N LEU A 171 -8.14 -13.96 -20.09
CA LEU A 171 -8.24 -14.93 -18.99
C LEU A 171 -6.89 -15.59 -18.76
N LYS A 172 -6.38 -15.52 -17.52
CA LYS A 172 -5.06 -16.04 -17.15
C LYS A 172 -5.10 -17.30 -16.30
N ALA A 173 -6.19 -17.52 -15.58
CA ALA A 173 -6.33 -18.67 -14.69
C ALA A 173 -7.78 -18.88 -14.27
N MET A 174 -8.12 -20.14 -13.95
CA MET A 174 -9.36 -20.53 -13.27
C MET A 174 -9.04 -21.32 -12.01
N ILE A 175 -9.67 -20.97 -10.89
CA ILE A 175 -9.60 -21.68 -9.61
C ILE A 175 -11.00 -22.21 -9.32
N ASN A 176 -11.12 -23.52 -9.21
CA ASN A 176 -12.36 -24.22 -8.85
C ASN A 176 -12.27 -24.77 -7.42
N MET A 177 -13.32 -24.60 -6.65
CA MET A 177 -13.41 -25.11 -5.27
C MET A 177 -14.69 -25.93 -5.12
N ASP A 178 -14.52 -27.19 -4.73
CA ASP A 178 -15.64 -28.12 -4.61
C ASP A 178 -15.42 -29.11 -3.47
N SER A 179 -16.43 -29.32 -2.63
CA SER A 179 -16.42 -30.35 -1.57
C SER A 179 -15.23 -30.29 -0.62
N MET A 180 -15.13 -29.21 0.20
CA MET A 180 -13.94 -28.90 1.00
C MET A 180 -13.88 -29.58 2.38
N ILE A 181 -14.91 -30.30 2.85
CA ILE A 181 -15.05 -30.68 4.27
C ILE A 181 -14.79 -32.17 4.53
N THR A 182 -15.48 -33.06 3.83
CA THR A 182 -15.58 -34.46 4.21
C THR A 182 -14.27 -35.24 4.02
N GLY A 183 -13.52 -34.94 3.00
CA GLY A 183 -12.31 -35.69 2.61
C GLY A 183 -11.26 -35.80 3.71
N ASP A 184 -10.59 -36.95 3.81
CA ASP A 184 -9.52 -37.16 4.80
C ASP A 184 -8.37 -36.17 4.57
N LYS A 185 -8.10 -35.82 3.32
CA LYS A 185 -7.06 -34.87 2.92
C LYS A 185 -7.62 -33.75 2.06
N LEU A 186 -6.89 -32.63 2.04
CA LEU A 186 -7.10 -31.55 1.08
C LEU A 186 -6.17 -31.74 -0.11
N TYR A 187 -6.70 -31.48 -1.31
CA TYR A 187 -5.95 -31.61 -2.56
C TYR A 187 -6.01 -30.32 -3.39
N ALA A 188 -4.94 -30.13 -4.16
CA ALA A 188 -4.85 -29.16 -5.24
C ALA A 188 -4.36 -29.86 -6.49
N HIS A 189 -5.12 -29.79 -7.57
CA HIS A 189 -4.84 -30.46 -8.83
C HIS A 189 -4.79 -29.46 -9.98
N ALA A 190 -3.98 -29.76 -11.01
CA ALA A 190 -4.05 -29.07 -12.28
C ALA A 190 -5.13 -29.69 -13.19
N GLY A 191 -5.52 -29.01 -14.24
CA GLY A 191 -6.33 -29.57 -15.30
C GLY A 191 -5.56 -30.63 -16.09
N ASP A 192 -6.26 -31.54 -16.78
CA ASP A 192 -5.68 -32.57 -17.63
C ASP A 192 -4.92 -31.98 -18.85
N ASN A 193 -5.24 -30.75 -19.27
CA ASN A 193 -4.47 -29.98 -20.27
C ASN A 193 -2.99 -29.83 -19.87
N SER A 194 -2.68 -29.85 -18.57
CA SER A 194 -1.31 -29.79 -18.03
C SER A 194 -0.47 -31.05 -18.38
N VAL A 195 -1.09 -32.14 -18.75
CA VAL A 195 -0.37 -33.35 -19.21
C VAL A 195 0.32 -33.09 -20.54
N ALA A 196 -0.37 -32.41 -21.45
CA ALA A 196 0.18 -32.04 -22.75
C ALA A 196 1.08 -30.80 -22.65
N ASN A 197 0.77 -29.86 -21.75
CA ASN A 197 1.52 -28.64 -21.53
C ASN A 197 1.83 -28.44 -20.03
N PRO A 198 2.99 -28.93 -19.54
CA PRO A 198 3.34 -28.87 -18.10
C PRO A 198 3.36 -27.46 -17.50
N ALA A 199 3.48 -26.39 -18.31
CA ALA A 199 3.42 -25.01 -17.82
C ALA A 199 2.04 -24.67 -17.22
N LEU A 200 0.98 -25.35 -17.65
CA LEU A 200 -0.37 -25.17 -17.13
C LEU A 200 -0.57 -25.76 -15.72
N ALA A 201 0.40 -26.53 -15.20
CA ALA A 201 0.41 -26.97 -13.81
C ALA A 201 0.88 -25.90 -12.81
N SER A 202 1.25 -24.72 -13.29
CA SER A 202 1.85 -23.66 -12.46
C SER A 202 1.01 -23.22 -11.27
N LEU A 203 -0.32 -23.21 -11.39
CA LEU A 203 -1.21 -22.90 -10.26
C LEU A 203 -1.12 -23.95 -9.16
N ARG A 204 -1.14 -25.24 -9.52
CA ARG A 204 -0.98 -26.34 -8.56
C ARG A 204 0.34 -26.19 -7.80
N GLU A 205 1.45 -25.99 -8.51
CA GLU A 205 2.77 -25.85 -7.89
C GLU A 205 2.83 -24.67 -6.92
N GLN A 206 2.27 -23.52 -7.33
CA GLN A 206 2.21 -22.34 -6.47
C GLN A 206 1.32 -22.59 -5.24
N THR A 207 0.17 -23.26 -5.42
CA THR A 207 -0.75 -23.53 -4.33
C THR A 207 -0.13 -24.47 -3.28
N LEU A 208 0.54 -25.54 -3.72
CA LEU A 208 1.26 -26.48 -2.84
C LEU A 208 2.39 -25.75 -2.08
N ARG A 209 3.16 -24.88 -2.74
CA ARG A 209 4.18 -24.06 -2.10
C ARG A 209 3.58 -23.14 -1.04
N ILE A 210 2.49 -22.44 -1.38
CA ILE A 210 1.82 -21.51 -0.46
C ILE A 210 1.27 -22.27 0.75
N ALA A 211 0.63 -23.41 0.56
CA ALA A 211 0.12 -24.23 1.66
C ALA A 211 1.26 -24.64 2.61
N ASN A 212 2.38 -25.10 2.07
CA ASN A 212 3.56 -25.46 2.85
C ASN A 212 4.12 -24.23 3.64
N GLU A 213 4.18 -23.05 3.02
CA GLU A 213 4.60 -21.81 3.70
C GLU A 213 3.64 -21.40 4.83
N LEU A 214 2.35 -21.72 4.70
CA LEU A 214 1.31 -21.46 5.71
C LEU A 214 1.19 -22.57 6.77
N GLY A 215 1.93 -23.66 6.63
CA GLY A 215 1.87 -24.83 7.52
C GLY A 215 0.57 -25.61 7.36
N ILE A 216 0.00 -25.65 6.15
CA ILE A 216 -1.24 -26.35 5.82
C ILE A 216 -0.90 -27.57 4.97
N ASP A 217 -1.37 -28.74 5.39
CA ASP A 217 -1.20 -29.98 4.64
C ASP A 217 -2.11 -29.98 3.41
N LEU A 218 -1.49 -29.94 2.24
CA LEU A 218 -2.15 -29.95 0.95
C LEU A 218 -1.43 -30.91 0.00
N PHE A 219 -2.19 -31.77 -0.65
CA PHE A 219 -1.67 -32.84 -1.49
C PHE A 219 -2.06 -32.65 -2.96
N THR A 220 -1.61 -33.53 -3.82
CA THR A 220 -2.09 -33.66 -5.21
C THR A 220 -2.26 -35.14 -5.57
N ASN A 221 -3.09 -35.43 -6.57
CA ASN A 221 -3.32 -36.77 -7.07
C ASN A 221 -2.00 -37.49 -7.37
N PRO A 222 -1.70 -38.65 -6.74
CA PRO A 222 -0.48 -39.42 -6.99
C PRO A 222 -0.48 -40.19 -8.32
N GLY A 223 -1.63 -40.24 -9.04
CA GLY A 223 -1.75 -40.93 -10.32
C GLY A 223 -1.89 -42.45 -10.18
N LEU A 224 -2.55 -42.92 -9.13
CA LEU A 224 -2.79 -44.36 -8.95
C LEU A 224 -3.77 -44.92 -9.98
N ASN A 225 -4.72 -44.10 -10.45
CA ASN A 225 -5.63 -44.43 -11.52
C ASN A 225 -5.13 -43.90 -12.86
N ALA A 226 -4.98 -44.78 -13.85
CA ALA A 226 -4.51 -44.41 -15.18
C ALA A 226 -5.45 -43.42 -15.93
N SER A 227 -6.72 -43.34 -15.55
CA SER A 227 -7.68 -42.40 -16.10
C SER A 227 -7.46 -40.98 -15.59
N TYR A 228 -6.75 -40.83 -14.47
CA TYR A 228 -6.43 -39.54 -13.83
C TYR A 228 -4.91 -39.42 -13.63
N PRO A 229 -4.20 -38.87 -14.60
CA PRO A 229 -2.74 -38.72 -14.52
C PRO A 229 -2.29 -38.02 -13.24
N ALA A 230 -1.10 -38.34 -12.76
CA ALA A 230 -0.56 -37.74 -11.54
C ALA A 230 -0.62 -36.21 -11.58
N GLY A 231 -1.13 -35.60 -10.50
CA GLY A 231 -1.25 -34.17 -10.36
C GLY A 231 -2.44 -33.53 -11.08
N THR A 232 -3.32 -34.30 -11.72
CA THR A 232 -4.54 -33.79 -12.36
C THR A 232 -5.78 -34.07 -11.53
N GLY A 233 -6.79 -33.23 -11.67
CA GLY A 233 -8.13 -33.37 -11.13
C GLY A 233 -9.20 -33.23 -12.21
N CYS A 234 -10.46 -33.37 -11.84
CA CYS A 234 -11.60 -33.26 -12.75
C CYS A 234 -12.91 -32.98 -12.01
N CYS A 235 -13.94 -33.07 -12.79
CA CYS A 235 -15.31 -33.44 -12.43
C CYS A 235 -16.10 -32.34 -11.72
N SER A 236 -15.75 -31.07 -11.93
CA SER A 236 -16.49 -29.89 -11.49
C SER A 236 -16.35 -28.75 -12.50
N ASP A 237 -16.82 -27.55 -12.18
CA ASP A 237 -16.89 -26.36 -13.06
C ASP A 237 -15.59 -26.02 -13.79
N GLY A 238 -14.43 -26.38 -13.20
CA GLY A 238 -13.10 -26.25 -13.82
C GLY A 238 -13.00 -26.93 -15.18
N ASP A 239 -13.70 -28.06 -15.39
CA ASP A 239 -13.69 -28.82 -16.65
C ASP A 239 -14.16 -27.99 -17.84
N SER A 240 -15.13 -27.09 -17.63
CA SER A 240 -15.62 -26.22 -18.69
C SER A 240 -14.54 -25.30 -19.24
N PHE A 241 -13.66 -24.79 -18.36
CA PHE A 241 -12.54 -23.91 -18.71
C PHE A 241 -11.34 -24.68 -19.24
N ASN A 242 -11.03 -25.82 -18.60
CA ASN A 242 -9.92 -26.71 -18.99
C ASN A 242 -10.13 -27.26 -20.42
N ALA A 243 -11.37 -27.59 -20.80
CA ALA A 243 -11.70 -28.07 -22.13
C ALA A 243 -11.72 -26.96 -23.20
N ALA A 244 -11.98 -25.71 -22.81
CA ALA A 244 -12.20 -24.62 -23.74
C ALA A 244 -10.97 -23.72 -23.98
N PHE A 245 -10.08 -23.62 -22.99
CA PHE A 245 -8.99 -22.65 -22.99
C PHE A 245 -7.65 -23.29 -22.64
N ASP A 246 -6.59 -22.78 -23.24
CA ASP A 246 -5.20 -23.17 -22.93
C ASP A 246 -4.67 -22.29 -21.78
N ILE A 247 -5.27 -22.44 -20.58
CA ILE A 247 -4.94 -21.72 -19.36
C ILE A 247 -4.70 -22.68 -18.20
N PRO A 248 -3.95 -22.27 -17.15
CA PRO A 248 -3.91 -23.00 -15.90
C PRO A 248 -5.29 -23.08 -15.24
N VAL A 249 -5.72 -24.28 -14.89
CA VAL A 249 -6.91 -24.55 -14.08
C VAL A 249 -6.48 -25.24 -12.80
N LEU A 250 -6.99 -24.78 -11.66
CA LEU A 250 -6.77 -25.37 -10.35
C LEU A 250 -8.07 -25.96 -9.83
N TYR A 251 -8.05 -27.21 -9.43
CA TYR A 251 -9.13 -27.86 -8.68
C TYR A 251 -8.70 -27.98 -7.23
N MET A 252 -9.50 -27.50 -6.33
CA MET A 252 -9.34 -27.69 -4.89
C MET A 252 -10.51 -28.50 -4.36
N GLU A 253 -10.19 -29.55 -3.64
CA GLU A 253 -11.19 -30.51 -3.12
C GLU A 253 -10.67 -31.25 -1.87
N ALA A 254 -11.57 -31.87 -1.13
CA ALA A 254 -11.26 -32.76 -0.03
C ALA A 254 -11.71 -34.18 -0.36
N THR A 255 -10.75 -35.06 -0.66
CA THR A 255 -10.97 -36.43 -1.13
C THR A 255 -9.86 -37.38 -0.64
N ASN A 256 -9.74 -38.59 -1.25
CA ASN A 256 -8.75 -39.62 -0.94
C ASN A 256 -8.10 -40.20 -2.20
N TRP A 257 -7.43 -39.39 -2.98
CA TRP A 257 -6.76 -39.82 -4.21
C TRP A 257 -5.62 -40.82 -4.03
N ASP A 258 -5.12 -40.98 -2.83
CA ASP A 258 -4.03 -41.90 -2.49
C ASP A 258 -4.50 -43.23 -1.87
N ILE A 259 -5.80 -43.47 -1.83
CA ILE A 259 -6.37 -44.73 -1.40
C ILE A 259 -6.77 -45.53 -2.65
N GLY A 260 -6.03 -46.57 -2.95
CA GLY A 260 -5.98 -47.26 -4.22
C GLY A 260 -7.23 -47.94 -4.76
N ASP A 261 -8.34 -48.04 -4.02
CA ASP A 261 -9.47 -48.89 -4.43
C ASP A 261 -10.58 -48.18 -5.19
N ARG A 262 -10.75 -46.85 -5.02
CA ARG A 262 -11.84 -46.09 -5.65
C ARG A 262 -11.42 -44.78 -6.35
N ASP A 263 -10.13 -44.52 -6.41
CA ASP A 263 -9.53 -43.60 -7.38
C ASP A 263 -9.98 -42.16 -7.29
N GLY A 264 -10.16 -41.64 -6.06
CA GLY A 264 -10.63 -40.27 -5.85
C GLY A 264 -12.15 -40.13 -5.74
N TYR A 265 -12.90 -41.21 -6.00
CA TYR A 265 -14.35 -41.28 -5.76
C TYR A 265 -14.71 -41.63 -4.32
N GLU A 266 -13.75 -41.62 -3.41
CA GLU A 266 -13.93 -41.67 -1.98
C GLU A 266 -13.43 -40.38 -1.37
N GLN A 267 -14.24 -39.81 -0.48
CA GLN A 267 -13.82 -38.67 0.30
C GLN A 267 -13.10 -39.09 1.58
N THR A 268 -13.58 -40.15 2.21
CA THR A 268 -13.08 -40.55 3.53
C THR A 268 -13.03 -42.06 3.74
N THR A 269 -12.04 -42.51 4.49
CA THR A 269 -11.93 -43.86 5.02
C THR A 269 -12.72 -44.05 6.31
N ASN A 270 -13.37 -43.00 6.83
CA ASN A 270 -14.14 -43.05 8.05
C ASN A 270 -15.35 -44.03 7.89
N PRO A 271 -15.41 -45.14 8.63
CA PRO A 271 -16.48 -46.13 8.48
C PRO A 271 -17.86 -45.61 8.89
N ALA A 272 -17.95 -44.46 9.58
CA ALA A 272 -19.20 -43.83 9.89
C ALA A 272 -19.86 -43.14 8.67
N VAL A 273 -19.10 -42.91 7.58
CA VAL A 273 -19.62 -42.36 6.32
C VAL A 273 -19.95 -43.49 5.36
N PRO A 274 -21.24 -43.75 5.08
CA PRO A 274 -21.64 -44.87 4.21
C PRO A 274 -21.07 -44.70 2.79
N GLY A 275 -20.39 -45.72 2.29
CA GLY A 275 -19.81 -45.69 0.96
C GLY A 275 -18.57 -44.80 0.80
N GLY A 276 -18.10 -44.15 1.88
CA GLY A 276 -16.92 -43.28 1.89
C GLY A 276 -17.12 -41.89 1.25
N ALA A 277 -18.36 -41.51 0.94
CA ALA A 277 -18.69 -40.20 0.36
C ALA A 277 -20.03 -39.66 0.87
N THR A 278 -20.18 -38.34 0.87
CA THR A 278 -21.41 -37.67 1.32
C THR A 278 -22.21 -37.06 0.18
N TRP A 279 -21.61 -36.92 -0.99
CA TRP A 279 -22.23 -36.27 -2.15
C TRP A 279 -23.67 -36.73 -2.43
N HIS A 280 -24.54 -35.75 -2.70
CA HIS A 280 -25.92 -35.89 -3.14
C HIS A 280 -26.87 -36.62 -2.15
N ASP A 281 -26.41 -36.97 -0.96
CA ASP A 281 -27.21 -37.69 0.03
C ASP A 281 -27.63 -36.80 1.21
N PRO A 282 -28.93 -36.42 1.31
CA PRO A 282 -29.40 -35.54 2.37
C PRO A 282 -29.28 -36.11 3.79
N THR A 283 -29.01 -37.42 3.91
CA THR A 283 -28.86 -38.07 5.23
C THR A 283 -27.47 -37.94 5.80
N VAL A 284 -26.46 -37.65 4.96
CA VAL A 284 -25.05 -37.56 5.35
C VAL A 284 -24.38 -36.22 4.98
N ASP A 285 -24.80 -35.54 3.89
CA ASP A 285 -24.32 -34.20 3.59
C ASP A 285 -25.16 -33.12 4.28
N ASN A 286 -25.09 -33.15 5.59
CA ASN A 286 -25.76 -32.19 6.46
C ASN A 286 -24.95 -31.89 7.72
N GLU A 287 -25.22 -30.74 8.34
CA GLU A 287 -24.45 -30.26 9.49
C GLU A 287 -24.49 -31.24 10.68
N ALA A 288 -25.65 -31.77 10.99
CA ALA A 288 -25.83 -32.66 12.16
C ALA A 288 -24.96 -33.93 12.01
N PHE A 289 -24.98 -34.54 10.84
CA PHE A 289 -24.18 -35.74 10.56
C PHE A 289 -22.68 -35.39 10.54
N LEU A 290 -22.26 -34.43 9.71
CA LEU A 290 -20.85 -34.10 9.54
C LEU A 290 -20.20 -33.61 10.84
N THR A 291 -20.92 -32.80 11.64
CA THR A 291 -20.43 -32.39 12.97
C THR A 291 -20.29 -33.59 13.92
N SER A 292 -21.22 -34.54 13.86
CA SER A 292 -21.14 -35.74 14.71
C SER A 292 -19.98 -36.68 14.37
N VAL A 293 -19.59 -36.73 13.08
CA VAL A 293 -18.57 -37.65 12.56
C VAL A 293 -17.18 -37.02 12.51
N LEU A 294 -17.11 -35.75 12.11
CA LEU A 294 -15.85 -35.04 11.89
C LEU A 294 -15.50 -34.04 13.00
N GLY A 295 -16.52 -33.56 13.72
CA GLY A 295 -16.39 -32.47 14.69
C GLY A 295 -16.48 -31.09 14.04
N GLN A 296 -17.04 -30.11 14.78
CA GLN A 296 -17.18 -28.74 14.32
C GLN A 296 -15.84 -28.08 14.00
N GLU A 297 -14.83 -28.32 14.85
CA GLU A 297 -13.49 -27.75 14.66
C GLU A 297 -12.87 -28.09 13.32
N ARG A 298 -13.10 -29.32 12.80
CA ARG A 298 -12.62 -29.73 11.49
C ARG A 298 -13.27 -28.93 10.38
N ILE A 299 -14.57 -28.69 10.45
CA ILE A 299 -15.32 -27.90 9.47
C ILE A 299 -14.74 -26.48 9.45
N ASP A 300 -14.63 -25.85 10.61
CA ASP A 300 -14.11 -24.49 10.75
C ASP A 300 -12.65 -24.38 10.30
N GLN A 301 -11.82 -25.39 10.60
CA GLN A 301 -10.42 -25.43 10.16
C GLN A 301 -10.31 -25.51 8.63
N ARG A 302 -11.13 -26.35 7.97
CA ARG A 302 -11.12 -26.48 6.51
C ARG A 302 -11.49 -25.16 5.82
N LEU A 303 -12.56 -24.51 6.28
CA LEU A 303 -12.97 -23.21 5.77
C LEU A 303 -11.85 -22.18 5.92
N ARG A 304 -11.24 -22.09 7.11
CA ARG A 304 -10.13 -21.18 7.40
C ARG A 304 -8.90 -21.45 6.53
N ASP A 305 -8.46 -22.70 6.47
CA ASP A 305 -7.21 -23.08 5.80
C ASP A 305 -7.29 -22.88 4.29
N VAL A 306 -8.40 -23.27 3.66
CA VAL A 306 -8.60 -23.07 2.22
C VAL A 306 -8.76 -21.59 1.90
N SER A 307 -9.52 -20.81 2.70
CA SER A 307 -9.62 -19.35 2.55
C SER A 307 -8.24 -18.67 2.59
N ARG A 308 -7.36 -19.09 3.51
CA ARG A 308 -5.97 -18.58 3.60
C ARG A 308 -5.15 -18.90 2.35
N VAL A 309 -5.19 -20.15 1.89
CA VAL A 309 -4.44 -20.60 0.72
C VAL A 309 -4.89 -19.86 -0.53
N VAL A 310 -6.20 -19.81 -0.79
CA VAL A 310 -6.75 -19.20 -2.01
C VAL A 310 -6.55 -17.66 -1.99
N THR A 311 -6.75 -17.01 -0.84
CA THR A 311 -6.47 -15.57 -0.71
C THR A 311 -4.99 -15.28 -1.02
N ARG A 312 -4.06 -16.05 -0.47
CA ARG A 312 -2.63 -15.87 -0.72
C ARG A 312 -2.26 -16.16 -2.17
N LEU A 313 -2.84 -17.20 -2.77
CA LEU A 313 -2.65 -17.51 -4.18
C LEU A 313 -3.09 -16.35 -5.07
N LEU A 314 -4.29 -15.81 -4.84
CA LEU A 314 -4.83 -14.69 -5.61
C LEU A 314 -3.99 -13.41 -5.46
N LEU A 315 -3.46 -13.10 -4.27
CA LEU A 315 -2.51 -11.99 -4.09
C LEU A 315 -1.31 -12.10 -5.04
N GLU A 316 -0.78 -13.33 -5.19
CA GLU A 316 0.41 -13.56 -5.97
C GLU A 316 0.14 -13.60 -7.49
N ILE A 317 -0.88 -14.36 -7.94
CA ILE A 317 -1.15 -14.52 -9.39
C ILE A 317 -1.79 -13.28 -10.02
N SER A 318 -2.46 -12.45 -9.21
CA SER A 318 -2.98 -11.16 -9.65
C SER A 318 -1.94 -10.04 -9.60
N ASN A 319 -0.70 -10.32 -9.15
CA ASN A 319 0.35 -9.36 -8.90
C ASN A 319 -0.04 -8.23 -7.91
N THR A 320 -1.02 -8.48 -7.04
CA THR A 320 -1.48 -7.50 -6.04
C THR A 320 -0.40 -7.20 -5.02
N ASP A 321 0.33 -8.20 -4.56
CA ASP A 321 1.46 -8.07 -3.65
C ASP A 321 2.60 -7.23 -4.27
N LEU A 322 2.90 -7.43 -5.55
CA LEU A 322 3.91 -6.68 -6.31
C LEU A 322 3.46 -5.22 -6.53
N LEU A 323 2.20 -5.00 -6.88
CA LEU A 323 1.64 -3.66 -7.05
C LEU A 323 1.75 -2.84 -5.75
N HIS A 324 1.35 -3.42 -4.62
CA HIS A 324 1.42 -2.74 -3.33
C HIS A 324 2.86 -2.60 -2.81
N SER A 325 3.74 -3.54 -3.14
CA SER A 325 5.18 -3.36 -2.93
C SER A 325 5.72 -2.17 -3.70
N ALA A 326 5.35 -2.03 -4.96
CA ALA A 326 5.74 -0.91 -5.79
C ALA A 326 5.26 0.44 -5.22
N TYR A 327 4.01 0.52 -4.75
CA TYR A 327 3.51 1.74 -4.08
C TYR A 327 4.26 2.06 -2.78
N SER A 328 4.54 1.04 -1.96
CA SER A 328 5.32 1.21 -0.73
C SER A 328 6.76 1.67 -1.03
N ALA A 329 7.37 1.15 -2.09
CA ALA A 329 8.71 1.53 -2.54
C ALA A 329 8.74 3.00 -3.03
N ALA A 330 7.76 3.41 -3.83
CA ALA A 330 7.65 4.79 -4.28
C ALA A 330 7.47 5.78 -3.11
N ALA A 331 6.64 5.42 -2.13
CA ALA A 331 6.47 6.23 -0.91
C ALA A 331 7.78 6.34 -0.11
N MET A 332 8.56 5.26 0.00
CA MET A 332 9.87 5.28 0.66
C MET A 332 10.86 6.18 -0.09
N GLN A 333 10.90 6.11 -1.40
CA GLN A 333 11.80 6.94 -2.22
C GLN A 333 11.46 8.43 -2.09
N GLN A 334 10.17 8.78 -2.09
CA GLN A 334 9.72 10.14 -1.83
C GLN A 334 10.09 10.61 -0.41
N ALA A 335 10.00 9.72 0.59
CA ALA A 335 10.40 10.05 1.96
C ALA A 335 11.91 10.34 2.06
N MET A 336 12.75 9.61 1.32
CA MET A 336 14.20 9.85 1.25
C MET A 336 14.50 11.22 0.65
N GLU A 337 13.84 11.59 -0.47
CA GLU A 337 14.00 12.89 -1.12
C GLU A 337 13.61 14.03 -0.16
N GLU A 338 12.43 13.96 0.46
CA GLU A 338 11.96 14.96 1.42
C GLU A 338 12.89 15.06 2.65
N SER A 339 13.46 13.94 3.09
CA SER A 339 14.44 13.95 4.18
C SER A 339 15.71 14.72 3.81
N LEU A 340 16.26 14.50 2.62
CA LEU A 340 17.44 15.22 2.11
C LEU A 340 17.16 16.72 1.95
N LYS A 341 15.99 17.10 1.42
CA LYS A 341 15.56 18.50 1.30
C LYS A 341 15.53 19.18 2.67
N ARG A 342 14.94 18.52 3.68
CA ARG A 342 14.88 19.04 5.06
C ARG A 342 16.26 19.20 5.67
N GLN A 343 17.17 18.25 5.46
CA GLN A 343 18.54 18.29 6.00
C GLN A 343 19.34 19.45 5.42
N ARG A 344 19.27 19.67 4.10
CA ARG A 344 19.89 20.85 3.47
C ARG A 344 19.25 22.15 3.99
N GLN A 345 17.92 22.17 4.14
CA GLN A 345 17.19 23.33 4.65
C GLN A 345 17.66 23.70 6.07
N SER A 346 17.96 22.73 6.95
CA SER A 346 18.48 23.00 8.30
C SER A 346 19.80 23.79 8.25
N LEU A 347 20.72 23.44 7.33
CA LEU A 347 21.95 24.22 7.15
C LEU A 347 21.68 25.62 6.59
N SER A 348 20.76 25.74 5.63
CA SER A 348 20.35 27.04 5.08
C SER A 348 19.67 27.96 6.13
N ASP A 349 18.87 27.38 7.02
CA ASP A 349 18.23 28.12 8.12
C ASP A 349 19.27 28.58 9.14
N LEU A 350 20.29 27.75 9.44
CA LEU A 350 21.42 28.16 10.26
C LEU A 350 22.15 29.38 9.66
N HIS A 351 22.39 29.41 8.34
CA HIS A 351 22.99 30.57 7.67
C HIS A 351 22.07 31.80 7.74
N ASN A 352 20.75 31.63 7.59
CA ASN A 352 19.78 32.73 7.76
C ASN A 352 19.84 33.32 9.18
N GLN A 353 19.85 32.48 10.20
CA GLN A 353 19.97 32.90 11.60
C GLN A 353 21.28 33.65 11.83
N ARG A 354 22.38 33.18 11.22
CA ARG A 354 23.67 33.88 11.30
C ARG A 354 23.63 35.23 10.60
N TRP A 355 23.02 35.35 9.41
CA TRP A 355 22.84 36.65 8.74
C TRP A 355 21.99 37.65 9.55
N LEU A 356 20.93 37.19 10.20
CA LEU A 356 20.12 38.04 11.11
C LEU A 356 20.96 38.57 12.27
N LEU A 357 21.79 37.75 12.89
CA LEU A 357 22.70 38.15 13.95
C LEU A 357 23.72 39.18 13.44
N LEU A 358 24.37 38.93 12.31
CA LEU A 358 25.37 39.79 11.70
C LEU A 358 24.79 41.15 11.28
N GLN A 359 23.51 41.23 10.88
CA GLN A 359 22.84 42.48 10.54
C GLN A 359 22.50 43.38 11.77
N ASN A 360 22.52 42.80 12.95
CA ASN A 360 22.23 43.50 14.22
C ASN A 360 23.51 43.83 15.01
N THR A 361 24.69 43.41 14.55
CA THR A 361 25.98 43.63 15.22
C THR A 361 26.89 44.50 14.37
N THR A 362 27.57 45.48 15.00
CA THR A 362 28.58 46.29 14.32
C THR A 362 29.93 45.62 14.48
N ARG A 363 30.60 45.30 13.37
CA ARG A 363 31.89 44.62 13.34
C ARG A 363 32.91 45.42 12.54
N ARG A 364 34.17 45.34 12.95
CA ARG A 364 35.26 45.97 12.22
C ARG A 364 35.83 45.04 11.16
N ALA A 365 36.27 45.62 10.04
CA ALA A 365 37.02 44.88 9.04
C ALA A 365 38.23 44.16 9.66
N GLY A 366 38.49 42.91 9.24
CA GLY A 366 39.53 42.06 9.80
C GLY A 366 39.13 41.21 11.02
N THR A 367 37.90 41.36 11.54
CA THR A 367 37.40 40.51 12.65
C THR A 367 37.09 39.09 12.15
N LEU A 368 37.64 38.09 12.86
CA LEU A 368 37.33 36.66 12.69
C LEU A 368 36.52 36.19 13.91
N ASP A 369 35.35 35.65 13.68
CA ASP A 369 34.54 35.00 14.70
C ASP A 369 34.37 33.51 14.40
N THR A 370 34.38 32.71 15.43
CA THR A 370 34.08 31.28 15.37
C THR A 370 32.95 30.94 16.32
N ALA A 371 32.11 30.00 15.91
CA ALA A 371 31.02 29.52 16.76
C ALA A 371 30.82 28.02 16.58
N ILE A 372 30.42 27.36 17.65
CA ILE A 372 29.94 25.98 17.64
C ILE A 372 28.54 25.93 18.24
N GLY A 373 27.74 24.97 17.82
CA GLY A 373 26.38 24.87 18.36
C GLY A 373 25.73 23.53 18.09
N ILE A 374 24.58 23.37 18.70
CA ILE A 374 23.68 22.24 18.49
C ILE A 374 22.26 22.76 18.24
N GLU A 375 21.52 22.06 17.39
CA GLU A 375 20.13 22.34 17.07
C GLU A 375 19.31 21.05 17.06
N GLY A 376 18.09 21.11 17.53
CA GLY A 376 17.14 20.02 17.47
C GLY A 376 15.83 20.43 16.84
N ASP A 377 15.32 19.60 15.92
CA ASP A 377 14.07 19.83 15.20
C ASP A 377 13.07 18.71 15.43
N VAL A 378 11.79 19.10 15.48
CA VAL A 378 10.66 18.17 15.37
C VAL A 378 9.76 18.68 14.24
N ILE A 379 9.53 17.81 13.25
CA ILE A 379 8.85 18.19 12.02
C ILE A 379 7.70 17.20 11.77
N PRO A 380 6.48 17.47 12.29
CA PRO A 380 5.29 16.77 11.86
C PRO A 380 4.88 17.23 10.46
N SER A 381 4.55 16.28 9.59
CA SER A 381 3.91 16.54 8.30
C SER A 381 2.60 15.76 8.21
N LYS A 382 1.57 16.41 7.67
CA LYS A 382 0.32 15.73 7.33
C LYS A 382 0.52 15.05 5.98
N GLY A 383 0.30 13.74 5.93
CA GLY A 383 0.24 13.01 4.67
C GLY A 383 -0.95 13.48 3.83
N PHE A 384 -0.83 13.35 2.52
CA PHE A 384 -1.92 13.64 1.60
C PHE A 384 -1.94 12.58 0.50
N ASP A 385 -3.13 12.01 0.23
CA ASP A 385 -3.41 10.96 -0.79
C ASP A 385 -2.46 9.76 -0.76
N ARG A 386 -1.27 9.86 -1.36
CA ARG A 386 -0.27 8.80 -1.46
C ARG A 386 1.04 9.11 -0.75
N ALA A 387 1.23 10.35 -0.32
CA ALA A 387 2.38 10.74 0.50
C ALA A 387 2.14 10.28 1.94
N PRO A 388 3.04 9.46 2.53
CA PRO A 388 2.84 8.98 3.89
C PRO A 388 2.91 10.12 4.90
N GLN A 389 2.05 10.08 5.91
CA GLN A 389 2.20 10.96 7.07
C GLN A 389 3.58 10.69 7.69
N GLN A 390 4.34 11.75 7.92
CA GLN A 390 5.69 11.66 8.45
C GLN A 390 5.83 12.43 9.75
N ARG A 391 6.66 11.91 10.64
CA ARG A 391 7.17 12.66 11.80
C ARG A 391 8.67 12.54 11.82
N SER A 392 9.35 13.64 11.49
CA SER A 392 10.81 13.72 11.51
C SER A 392 11.31 14.30 12.81
N ARG A 393 12.45 13.80 13.27
CA ARG A 393 13.27 14.39 14.34
C ARG A 393 14.68 14.51 13.82
N GLN A 394 15.24 15.71 13.94
CA GLN A 394 16.61 15.97 13.52
C GLN A 394 17.41 16.51 14.69
N ALA A 395 18.69 16.17 14.73
CA ALA A 395 19.67 16.74 15.63
C ALA A 395 20.91 17.11 14.82
N MET A 396 21.36 18.35 14.94
CA MET A 396 22.49 18.89 14.19
C MET A 396 23.52 19.47 15.18
N ALA A 397 24.77 19.08 15.02
CA ALA A 397 25.92 19.74 15.64
C ALA A 397 26.69 20.47 14.53
N TYR A 398 27.12 21.70 14.79
CA TYR A 398 27.75 22.53 13.76
C TYR A 398 28.87 23.40 14.28
N ALA A 399 29.75 23.81 13.37
CA ALA A 399 30.73 24.86 13.54
C ALA A 399 30.60 25.88 12.43
N LEU A 400 30.76 27.15 12.79
CA LEU A 400 30.75 28.31 11.90
C LEU A 400 32.02 29.13 12.06
N MET A 401 32.44 29.77 10.98
CA MET A 401 33.54 30.72 10.98
C MET A 401 33.21 31.86 10.03
N ASP A 402 33.24 33.09 10.52
CA ASP A 402 32.99 34.30 9.73
C ASP A 402 34.20 35.24 9.74
N TYR A 403 34.47 35.81 8.64
CA TYR A 403 35.48 36.85 8.49
C TYR A 403 34.86 38.14 7.92
N GLN A 404 35.02 39.23 8.65
CA GLN A 404 34.55 40.58 8.21
C GLN A 404 35.58 41.15 7.23
N LEU A 405 35.26 41.06 5.93
CA LEU A 405 36.17 41.47 4.88
C LEU A 405 36.27 42.99 4.74
N SER A 406 35.14 43.71 4.96
CA SER A 406 35.01 45.15 5.02
C SER A 406 33.81 45.52 5.86
N ASP A 407 33.55 46.81 6.15
CA ASP A 407 32.42 47.25 6.98
C ASP A 407 31.04 46.79 6.50
N GLY A 408 30.92 46.38 5.24
CA GLY A 408 29.66 45.88 4.68
C GLY A 408 29.69 44.50 4.11
N VAL A 409 30.81 43.74 4.26
CA VAL A 409 30.98 42.43 3.64
C VAL A 409 31.49 41.41 4.64
N THR A 410 30.70 40.40 4.90
CA THR A 410 31.10 39.21 5.69
C THR A 410 31.11 38.00 4.77
N ILE A 411 32.13 37.15 4.92
CA ILE A 411 32.20 35.80 4.31
C ILE A 411 32.34 34.77 5.41
N GLY A 412 31.79 33.61 5.24
CA GLY A 412 31.83 32.56 6.26
C GLY A 412 31.82 31.14 5.67
N GLY A 413 32.15 30.20 6.54
CA GLY A 413 32.07 28.78 6.26
C GLY A 413 31.39 28.03 7.41
N SER A 414 30.81 26.90 7.09
CA SER A 414 30.14 26.03 8.04
C SER A 414 30.46 24.56 7.79
N LEU A 415 30.50 23.79 8.87
CA LEU A 415 30.51 22.33 8.86
C LEU A 415 29.44 21.86 9.83
N SER A 416 28.69 20.83 9.45
CA SER A 416 27.72 20.22 10.36
C SER A 416 27.60 18.72 10.20
N LEU A 417 27.22 18.07 11.30
CA LEU A 417 26.82 16.67 11.40
C LEU A 417 25.37 16.63 11.81
N LEU A 418 24.53 15.97 11.03
CA LEU A 418 23.10 15.89 11.25
C LEU A 418 22.64 14.44 11.26
N ARG A 419 21.88 14.08 12.27
CA ARG A 419 21.14 12.81 12.34
C ARG A 419 19.65 13.08 12.20
N SER A 420 19.00 12.39 11.27
CA SER A 420 17.54 12.41 11.08
C SER A 420 16.92 11.05 11.34
N LYS A 421 15.74 11.06 11.98
CA LYS A 421 14.89 9.89 12.19
C LYS A 421 13.48 10.23 11.76
N ASP A 422 13.03 9.59 10.69
CA ASP A 422 11.71 9.79 10.11
C ASP A 422 10.85 8.56 10.39
N LYS A 423 9.71 8.75 11.05
CA LYS A 423 8.68 7.72 11.19
C LYS A 423 7.66 7.90 10.09
N LEU A 424 7.43 6.84 9.33
CA LEU A 424 6.45 6.77 8.27
C LEU A 424 5.22 6.00 8.75
N GLU A 425 4.10 6.13 8.04
CA GLU A 425 2.94 5.29 8.28
C GLU A 425 3.26 3.79 8.13
N ARG A 426 2.42 2.95 8.71
CA ARG A 426 2.52 1.49 8.60
C ARG A 426 3.88 0.92 9.05
N ASN A 427 4.43 1.46 10.15
CA ASN A 427 5.71 1.01 10.74
C ASN A 427 6.95 1.19 9.85
N GLY A 428 6.87 1.98 8.79
CA GLY A 428 8.05 2.39 8.03
C GLY A 428 8.91 3.38 8.82
N HIS A 429 10.21 3.36 8.59
CA HIS A 429 11.11 4.38 9.11
C HIS A 429 12.31 4.58 8.20
N LEU A 430 12.89 5.77 8.33
CA LEU A 430 14.09 6.20 7.65
C LEU A 430 15.01 6.81 8.69
N GLU A 431 16.27 6.38 8.72
CA GLU A 431 17.33 7.00 9.50
C GLU A 431 18.43 7.47 8.56
N SER A 432 19.00 8.65 8.85
CA SER A 432 20.13 9.14 8.07
C SER A 432 21.13 9.86 8.93
N ASP A 433 22.41 9.59 8.68
CA ASP A 433 23.55 10.31 9.21
C ASP A 433 24.20 11.11 8.07
N THR A 434 24.25 12.44 8.24
CA THR A 434 24.66 13.36 7.18
C THR A 434 25.76 14.27 7.66
N TRP A 435 26.83 14.37 6.90
CA TRP A 435 27.76 15.49 7.02
C TRP A 435 27.49 16.49 5.90
N GLN A 436 27.60 17.78 6.24
CA GLN A 436 27.39 18.85 5.27
C GLN A 436 28.29 20.03 5.55
N ALA A 437 28.63 20.75 4.49
CA ALA A 437 29.45 21.93 4.52
C ALA A 437 28.81 23.06 3.72
N GLY A 438 29.07 24.28 4.11
CA GLY A 438 28.60 25.46 3.40
C GLY A 438 29.62 26.58 3.41
N VAL A 439 29.58 27.40 2.37
CA VAL A 439 30.20 28.72 2.35
C VAL A 439 29.11 29.74 2.13
N TYR A 440 29.20 30.87 2.81
CA TYR A 440 28.20 31.92 2.71
C TYR A 440 28.79 33.32 2.74
N GLY A 441 28.03 34.25 2.22
CA GLY A 441 28.38 35.68 2.22
C GLY A 441 27.19 36.56 2.60
N LEU A 442 27.45 37.68 3.22
CA LEU A 442 26.47 38.71 3.51
C LEU A 442 27.03 40.08 3.08
N LEU A 443 26.28 40.75 2.19
CA LEU A 443 26.49 42.15 1.86
C LEU A 443 25.47 43.01 2.63
N ASN A 444 25.98 43.88 3.51
CA ASN A 444 25.15 44.81 4.32
C ASN A 444 25.95 46.08 4.61
N HIS A 445 25.96 46.99 3.66
CA HIS A 445 26.74 48.24 3.74
C HIS A 445 26.22 49.29 4.72
N GLY A 446 25.60 48.87 5.86
CA GLY A 446 25.02 49.78 6.85
C GLY A 446 23.74 50.48 6.38
N GLY A 447 23.32 50.23 5.15
CA GLY A 447 22.08 50.73 4.55
C GLY A 447 20.90 49.76 4.81
N PRO A 448 19.72 50.12 4.29
CA PRO A 448 18.53 49.26 4.42
C PRO A 448 18.58 48.02 3.52
N ALA A 449 19.39 48.05 2.45
CA ALA A 449 19.52 46.91 1.51
C ALA A 449 20.54 45.88 2.01
N TRP A 450 20.26 44.63 1.79
CA TRP A 450 21.13 43.51 2.12
C TRP A 450 21.00 42.37 1.10
N LEU A 451 22.06 41.61 0.95
CA LEU A 451 22.10 40.42 0.09
C LEU A 451 22.90 39.31 0.78
N GLY A 452 22.27 38.16 0.97
CA GLY A 452 22.90 36.92 1.43
C GLY A 452 23.05 35.91 0.28
N SER A 453 24.16 35.19 0.26
CA SER A 453 24.40 34.10 -0.69
C SER A 453 25.04 32.92 0.02
N GLU A 454 24.76 31.71 -0.44
CA GLU A 454 25.37 30.49 0.08
C GLU A 454 25.55 29.43 -1.00
N VAL A 455 26.53 28.56 -0.81
CA VAL A 455 26.67 27.29 -1.50
C VAL A 455 26.83 26.21 -0.44
N THR A 456 26.05 25.16 -0.56
CA THR A 456 25.99 24.06 0.40
C THR A 456 26.19 22.72 -0.30
N ALA A 457 26.86 21.77 0.35
CA ALA A 457 27.00 20.39 -0.13
C ALA A 457 26.94 19.43 1.06
N GLY A 458 26.45 18.23 0.82
CA GLY A 458 26.37 17.20 1.85
C GLY A 458 26.30 15.79 1.28
N ARG A 459 26.60 14.82 2.15
CA ARG A 459 26.47 13.38 1.89
C ARG A 459 25.81 12.71 3.08
N ALA A 460 24.81 11.91 2.79
CA ALA A 460 24.02 11.16 3.75
C ALA A 460 24.20 9.65 3.56
N ALA A 461 24.40 8.92 4.65
CA ALA A 461 24.17 7.49 4.70
C ALA A 461 22.74 7.27 5.19
N ILE A 462 21.98 6.47 4.46
CA ILE A 462 20.53 6.29 4.67
C ILE A 462 20.24 4.82 4.93
N GLU A 463 19.53 4.55 6.03
CA GLU A 463 18.95 3.26 6.36
C GLU A 463 17.43 3.39 6.28
N SER A 464 16.78 2.48 5.57
CA SER A 464 15.33 2.48 5.37
C SER A 464 14.71 1.16 5.78
N ARG A 465 13.50 1.23 6.31
CA ARG A 465 12.61 0.09 6.53
C ARG A 465 11.23 0.44 6.03
N ARG A 466 10.72 -0.35 5.11
CA ARG A 466 9.35 -0.23 4.60
C ARG A 466 8.54 -1.48 4.88
N SER A 467 7.23 -1.33 4.93
CA SER A 467 6.30 -2.45 5.07
C SER A 467 5.38 -2.53 3.85
N VAL A 468 5.17 -3.74 3.36
CA VAL A 468 4.07 -4.05 2.44
C VAL A 468 2.98 -4.70 3.27
N HIS A 469 1.97 -3.93 3.61
CA HIS A 469 0.89 -4.35 4.50
C HIS A 469 -0.45 -4.22 3.79
N LEU A 470 -1.15 -5.35 3.67
CA LEU A 470 -2.51 -5.43 3.14
C LEU A 470 -3.40 -6.06 4.19
N GLN A 471 -4.53 -5.43 4.43
CA GLN A 471 -5.56 -5.92 5.36
C GLN A 471 -6.93 -5.77 4.71
N SER A 472 -7.74 -6.79 4.82
CA SER A 472 -9.14 -6.75 4.43
C SER A 472 -9.91 -5.71 5.28
N ALA A 473 -10.89 -5.05 4.70
CA ALA A 473 -11.73 -4.08 5.42
C ALA A 473 -12.50 -4.76 6.58
N GLY A 474 -12.04 -4.52 7.80
CA GLY A 474 -12.58 -5.16 9.01
C GLY A 474 -12.24 -6.65 9.13
N GLY A 475 -11.26 -7.16 8.41
CA GLY A 475 -10.92 -8.57 8.35
C GLY A 475 -9.43 -8.86 8.55
N PRO A 476 -8.96 -10.04 8.11
CA PRO A 476 -7.63 -10.53 8.38
C PRO A 476 -6.54 -9.71 7.67
N VAL A 477 -5.32 -9.80 8.19
CA VAL A 477 -4.11 -9.34 7.50
C VAL A 477 -3.77 -10.34 6.38
N LEU A 478 -3.79 -9.86 5.15
CA LEU A 478 -3.54 -10.66 3.95
C LEU A 478 -2.06 -10.77 3.61
N LEU A 479 -1.31 -9.69 3.88
CA LEU A 479 0.13 -9.59 3.62
C LEU A 479 0.77 -8.65 4.64
N ASN A 480 1.91 -9.03 5.20
CA ASN A 480 2.68 -8.19 6.10
C ASN A 480 4.18 -8.51 5.96
N ASN A 481 4.82 -7.89 4.98
CA ASN A 481 6.26 -8.04 4.73
C ASN A 481 7.01 -6.79 5.14
N THR A 482 8.15 -6.96 5.79
CA THR A 482 9.08 -5.88 6.14
C THR A 482 10.35 -6.04 5.32
N LEU A 483 10.84 -4.94 4.77
CA LEU A 483 11.96 -4.86 3.85
C LEU A 483 12.91 -3.76 4.31
N ASP A 484 14.18 -4.09 4.46
CA ASP A 484 15.24 -3.15 4.85
C ASP A 484 16.06 -2.75 3.61
N GLY A 485 16.54 -1.51 3.60
CA GLY A 485 17.38 -0.99 2.53
C GLY A 485 18.45 -0.05 3.06
N ASN A 486 19.59 0.00 2.38
CA ASN A 486 20.68 0.91 2.71
C ASN A 486 21.18 1.58 1.45
N THR A 487 21.36 2.90 1.48
CA THR A 487 21.89 3.65 0.35
C THR A 487 22.69 4.86 0.82
N GLU A 488 23.35 5.51 -0.12
CA GLU A 488 24.00 6.80 0.08
C GLU A 488 23.35 7.83 -0.81
N ALA A 489 23.28 9.05 -0.30
CA ALA A 489 22.78 10.20 -1.03
C ALA A 489 23.71 11.39 -0.89
N GLN A 490 23.63 12.31 -1.84
CA GLN A 490 24.40 13.55 -1.81
C GLN A 490 23.56 14.70 -2.36
N PHE A 491 23.90 15.90 -1.93
CA PHE A 491 23.30 17.10 -2.48
C PHE A 491 24.34 18.22 -2.64
N ILE A 492 24.03 19.12 -3.57
CA ILE A 492 24.68 20.40 -3.73
C ILE A 492 23.58 21.44 -3.97
N GLY A 493 23.74 22.65 -3.41
CA GLY A 493 22.79 23.73 -3.62
C GLY A 493 23.45 25.09 -3.54
N ALA A 494 22.80 26.07 -4.15
CA ALA A 494 23.20 27.47 -4.11
C ALA A 494 21.94 28.32 -3.89
N ARG A 495 22.01 29.27 -2.95
CA ARG A 495 20.92 30.17 -2.66
C ARG A 495 21.40 31.61 -2.64
N VAL A 496 20.59 32.51 -3.19
CA VAL A 496 20.74 33.95 -3.08
C VAL A 496 19.42 34.52 -2.56
N THR A 497 19.49 35.34 -1.52
CA THR A 497 18.33 36.04 -0.96
C THR A 497 18.71 37.47 -0.59
N GLY A 498 17.80 38.39 -0.84
CA GLY A 498 18.03 39.79 -0.53
C GLY A 498 16.76 40.49 -0.10
N GLY A 499 16.93 41.68 0.46
CA GLY A 499 15.80 42.46 0.93
C GLY A 499 16.16 43.90 1.21
N TYR A 500 15.13 44.65 1.59
CA TYR A 500 15.24 46.07 1.94
C TYR A 500 14.44 46.35 3.22
N ASP A 501 15.13 46.69 4.31
CA ASP A 501 14.58 46.89 5.65
C ASP A 501 14.26 48.34 5.95
N PHE A 502 13.01 48.72 6.05
CA PHE A 502 12.55 50.01 6.49
C PHE A 502 12.49 50.08 8.02
N PRO A 503 12.91 51.18 8.66
CA PRO A 503 12.70 51.38 10.09
C PRO A 503 11.20 51.62 10.37
N LEU A 504 10.65 50.91 11.36
CA LEU A 504 9.28 51.07 11.84
C LEU A 504 9.28 51.07 13.37
N GLY A 505 9.47 52.25 14.00
CA GLY A 505 9.68 52.36 15.45
C GLY A 505 10.93 51.57 15.89
N GLY A 506 10.77 50.64 16.83
CA GLY A 506 11.84 49.75 17.29
C GLY A 506 12.07 48.51 16.42
N LEU A 507 11.34 48.38 15.29
CA LEU A 507 11.42 47.28 14.38
C LEU A 507 12.03 47.68 13.03
N ARG A 508 12.48 46.70 12.27
CA ARG A 508 12.79 46.82 10.85
C ARG A 508 11.90 45.87 10.07
N THR A 509 11.35 46.30 8.95
CA THR A 509 10.43 45.53 8.13
C THR A 509 10.64 45.81 6.66
N GLY A 510 10.38 44.82 5.80
CA GLY A 510 10.48 45.06 4.37
C GLY A 510 10.40 43.83 3.49
N PRO A 511 10.39 44.04 2.16
CA PRO A 511 10.31 42.99 1.19
C PRO A 511 11.59 42.16 1.16
N ILE A 512 11.41 40.87 0.85
CA ILE A 512 12.48 39.93 0.58
C ILE A 512 12.19 39.17 -0.72
N ALA A 513 13.26 38.78 -1.43
CA ALA A 513 13.17 37.88 -2.58
C ALA A 513 14.36 36.94 -2.59
N GLY A 514 14.19 35.75 -3.15
CA GLY A 514 15.24 34.75 -3.19
C GLY A 514 15.09 33.77 -4.34
N LEU A 515 16.22 33.18 -4.70
CA LEU A 515 16.35 32.02 -5.58
C LEU A 515 17.16 30.95 -4.85
N ASP A 516 16.69 29.72 -4.88
CA ASP A 516 17.33 28.56 -4.25
C ASP A 516 17.35 27.40 -5.24
N TYR A 517 18.54 27.04 -5.72
CA TYR A 517 18.78 25.87 -6.56
C TYR A 517 19.41 24.76 -5.74
N ALA A 518 18.94 23.55 -5.94
CA ALA A 518 19.57 22.37 -5.36
C ALA A 518 19.45 21.16 -6.29
N ARG A 519 20.47 20.33 -6.28
CA ARG A 519 20.48 19.02 -6.90
C ARG A 519 20.71 17.95 -5.85
N TYR A 520 19.84 16.94 -5.86
CA TYR A 520 19.87 15.79 -4.95
C TYR A 520 20.13 14.54 -5.78
N ARG A 521 20.96 13.64 -5.26
CA ARG A 521 21.24 12.35 -5.87
C ARG A 521 21.15 11.26 -4.82
N ILE A 522 20.33 10.23 -5.08
CA ILE A 522 20.21 9.03 -4.27
C ILE A 522 20.75 7.87 -5.11
N ASN A 523 21.67 7.08 -4.59
CA ASN A 523 22.25 5.95 -5.30
C ASN A 523 21.25 4.80 -5.40
N ALA A 524 21.41 3.96 -6.43
CA ALA A 524 20.63 2.73 -6.57
C ALA A 524 20.93 1.76 -5.42
N PHE A 525 19.92 1.01 -4.99
CA PHE A 525 20.06 -0.02 -3.95
C PHE A 525 18.97 -1.07 -4.05
N ASP A 526 19.16 -2.19 -3.38
CA ASP A 526 18.22 -3.30 -3.33
C ASP A 526 17.60 -3.42 -1.93
N ASP A 527 16.32 -3.78 -1.87
CA ASP A 527 15.69 -4.25 -0.63
C ASP A 527 16.30 -5.56 -0.17
N LYS A 528 16.36 -5.73 1.14
CA LYS A 528 16.75 -6.96 1.82
C LYS A 528 15.54 -7.51 2.57
N GLY A 529 15.37 -8.83 2.58
CA GLY A 529 14.26 -9.51 3.26
C GLY A 529 13.47 -10.40 2.30
N ASN A 530 12.15 -10.25 2.24
CA ASN A 530 11.31 -11.08 1.38
C ASN A 530 11.57 -10.76 -0.10
N LEU A 531 12.11 -11.74 -0.83
CA LEU A 531 12.50 -11.57 -2.24
C LEU A 531 11.29 -11.30 -3.15
N ARG A 532 10.11 -11.83 -2.82
CA ARG A 532 8.93 -11.66 -3.67
C ARG A 532 8.44 -10.21 -3.70
N THR A 533 8.47 -9.52 -2.57
CA THR A 533 8.07 -8.11 -2.48
C THR A 533 9.25 -7.15 -2.41
N GLY A 534 10.48 -7.66 -2.55
CA GLY A 534 11.68 -6.87 -2.66
C GLY A 534 11.78 -6.19 -4.03
N VAL A 535 12.33 -4.97 -4.05
CA VAL A 535 12.55 -4.22 -5.28
C VAL A 535 13.97 -3.67 -5.31
N ARG A 536 14.47 -3.43 -6.50
CA ARG A 536 15.64 -2.64 -6.76
C ARG A 536 15.22 -1.20 -7.06
N TYR A 537 15.74 -0.26 -6.28
CA TYR A 537 15.58 1.16 -6.54
C TYR A 537 16.64 1.62 -7.53
N GLU A 538 16.21 2.22 -8.62
CA GLU A 538 17.12 2.85 -9.57
C GLU A 538 17.68 4.16 -8.98
N LYS A 539 18.84 4.57 -9.50
CA LYS A 539 19.46 5.84 -9.13
C LYS A 539 18.48 6.99 -9.41
N GLN A 540 18.37 7.92 -8.46
CA GLN A 540 17.54 9.10 -8.58
C GLN A 540 18.39 10.36 -8.60
N ASP A 541 18.16 11.23 -9.57
CA ASP A 541 18.69 12.58 -9.65
C ASP A 541 17.50 13.56 -9.67
N VAL A 542 17.45 14.50 -8.72
CA VAL A 542 16.35 15.48 -8.56
C VAL A 542 16.93 16.87 -8.53
N ASP A 543 16.45 17.74 -9.40
CA ASP A 543 16.77 19.16 -9.41
C ASP A 543 15.58 19.97 -8.85
N SER A 544 15.85 21.00 -8.07
CA SER A 544 14.86 21.95 -7.53
C SER A 544 15.37 23.36 -7.75
N LEU A 545 14.50 24.26 -8.18
CA LEU A 545 14.75 25.70 -8.32
C LEU A 545 13.57 26.49 -7.79
N GLU A 546 13.64 26.90 -6.53
CA GLU A 546 12.61 27.69 -5.88
C GLU A 546 12.87 29.20 -6.08
N ALA A 547 11.88 29.93 -6.58
CA ALA A 547 11.82 31.38 -6.52
C ALA A 547 10.87 31.82 -5.41
N SER A 548 11.26 32.79 -4.59
CA SER A 548 10.46 33.28 -3.48
C SER A 548 10.36 34.80 -3.46
N VAL A 549 9.18 35.30 -3.05
CA VAL A 549 8.94 36.69 -2.73
C VAL A 549 8.16 36.75 -1.42
N GLY A 550 8.49 37.71 -0.57
CA GLY A 550 7.89 37.74 0.75
C GLY A 550 8.14 39.04 1.49
N TRP A 551 7.83 38.99 2.78
CA TRP A 551 7.99 40.09 3.70
C TRP A 551 8.62 39.64 5.00
N ARG A 552 9.56 40.43 5.54
CA ARG A 552 10.26 40.18 6.79
C ARG A 552 10.00 41.30 7.79
N VAL A 553 9.87 40.94 9.06
CA VAL A 553 9.91 41.83 10.21
C VAL A 553 10.97 41.32 11.17
N ARG A 554 11.80 42.21 11.71
CA ARG A 554 12.80 41.88 12.73
C ARG A 554 12.92 43.00 13.75
N GLY A 555 13.27 42.63 14.99
CA GLY A 555 13.49 43.54 16.09
C GLY A 555 14.84 43.29 16.77
N ASN A 556 15.29 44.28 17.53
CA ASN A 556 16.40 44.13 18.46
C ASN A 556 16.06 44.88 19.75
N VAL A 557 15.90 44.16 20.85
CA VAL A 557 15.63 44.72 22.18
C VAL A 557 16.85 44.50 23.04
N GLU A 558 17.59 45.55 23.31
CA GLU A 558 18.82 45.50 24.10
C GLU A 558 18.49 45.64 25.60
N PHE A 559 18.95 44.71 26.42
CA PHE A 559 18.83 44.79 27.87
C PHE A 559 20.13 45.27 28.53
N SER A 560 21.27 44.98 27.86
CA SER A 560 22.60 45.44 28.25
C SER A 560 23.52 45.41 27.02
N ASN A 561 24.75 45.82 27.16
CA ASN A 561 25.75 45.77 26.08
C ASN A 561 26.08 44.35 25.60
N THR A 562 25.73 43.34 26.37
CA THR A 562 26.01 41.91 26.09
C THR A 562 24.76 41.06 25.97
N MET A 563 23.56 41.64 26.25
CA MET A 563 22.29 40.89 26.24
C MET A 563 21.28 41.59 25.33
N SER A 564 20.76 40.85 24.35
CA SER A 564 19.69 41.34 23.49
C SER A 564 18.74 40.20 23.07
N LEU A 565 17.49 40.58 22.78
CA LEU A 565 16.46 39.72 22.26
C LEU A 565 16.11 40.17 20.84
N GLN A 566 16.18 39.25 19.89
CA GLN A 566 16.00 39.53 18.47
C GLN A 566 14.83 38.70 17.91
N PRO A 567 13.58 39.17 18.04
CA PRO A 567 12.43 38.57 17.40
C PRO A 567 12.45 38.79 15.88
N TYR A 568 11.99 37.80 15.12
CA TYR A 568 11.80 37.92 13.68
C TYR A 568 10.61 37.11 13.19
N ALA A 569 10.03 37.56 12.10
CA ALA A 569 9.00 36.82 11.38
C ALA A 569 9.17 37.05 9.86
N THR A 570 8.88 36.00 9.11
CA THR A 570 8.94 36.03 7.65
C THR A 570 7.73 35.32 7.09
N VAL A 571 7.12 35.85 6.03
CA VAL A 571 6.13 35.16 5.21
C VAL A 571 6.55 35.31 3.75
N ALA A 572 6.51 34.21 3.02
CA ALA A 572 6.89 34.21 1.61
C ALA A 572 5.97 33.30 0.81
N TRP A 573 5.68 33.70 -0.42
CA TRP A 573 5.17 32.85 -1.46
C TRP A 573 6.35 32.28 -2.23
N VAL A 574 6.28 30.97 -2.51
CA VAL A 574 7.34 30.21 -3.18
C VAL A 574 6.77 29.57 -4.43
N ARG A 575 7.53 29.62 -5.49
CA ARG A 575 7.26 28.90 -6.73
C ARG A 575 8.43 28.01 -7.11
N GLU A 576 8.16 26.71 -7.29
CA GLU A 576 9.10 25.77 -7.89
C GLU A 576 9.13 25.96 -9.40
N LEU A 577 10.30 26.20 -9.94
CA LEU A 577 10.53 26.48 -11.36
C LEU A 577 11.15 25.28 -12.11
N ALA A 578 11.70 24.29 -11.40
CA ALA A 578 12.24 23.11 -12.03
C ALA A 578 11.12 22.14 -12.44
N ASP A 579 11.26 21.56 -13.62
CA ASP A 579 10.33 20.54 -14.12
C ASP A 579 10.67 19.12 -13.59
N GLY A 580 11.78 18.97 -12.87
CA GLY A 580 12.32 17.70 -12.37
C GLY A 580 11.56 17.02 -11.25
N LEU A 581 10.45 17.62 -10.84
CA LEU A 581 9.60 17.11 -9.75
C LEU A 581 8.35 16.35 -10.21
N ASP A 582 8.17 16.14 -11.50
CA ASP A 582 7.27 15.11 -12.03
C ASP A 582 7.94 13.74 -11.77
N SER A 583 8.12 13.43 -10.48
CA SER A 583 8.88 12.27 -10.05
C SER A 583 8.10 11.00 -10.33
N SER A 584 8.38 10.41 -11.47
CA SER A 584 8.12 8.99 -11.66
C SER A 584 9.30 8.23 -11.06
N PHE A 585 9.03 7.34 -10.13
CA PHE A 585 10.05 6.43 -9.62
C PHE A 585 10.08 5.18 -10.49
N THR A 586 11.26 4.76 -10.90
CA THR A 586 11.47 3.47 -11.57
C THR A 586 12.05 2.51 -10.55
N ILE A 587 11.34 1.42 -10.34
CA ILE A 587 11.79 0.30 -9.52
C ILE A 587 11.80 -0.96 -10.38
N LYS A 588 12.72 -1.86 -10.09
CA LYS A 588 12.81 -3.16 -10.73
C LYS A 588 12.32 -4.23 -9.76
N ASP A 589 11.30 -4.98 -10.20
CA ASP A 589 10.81 -6.12 -9.46
C ASP A 589 11.83 -7.28 -9.49
N HIS A 590 12.03 -7.95 -8.36
CA HIS A 590 12.95 -9.09 -8.28
C HIS A 590 12.35 -10.39 -8.81
N VAL A 591 11.02 -10.48 -8.87
CA VAL A 591 10.31 -11.70 -9.30
C VAL A 591 10.16 -11.74 -10.81
N ASP A 592 9.55 -10.73 -11.39
CA ASP A 592 9.28 -10.68 -12.84
C ASP A 592 10.34 -9.88 -13.63
N GLY A 593 11.22 -9.18 -12.93
CA GLY A 593 12.26 -8.33 -13.53
C GLY A 593 11.69 -7.10 -14.24
N ALA A 594 10.41 -6.83 -14.08
CA ALA A 594 9.75 -5.70 -14.73
C ALA A 594 10.21 -4.37 -14.13
N ASN A 595 10.43 -3.39 -15.00
CA ASN A 595 10.63 -2.01 -14.60
C ASN A 595 9.25 -1.37 -14.40
N ARG A 596 8.90 -1.12 -13.12
CA ARG A 596 7.65 -0.44 -12.78
C ARG A 596 7.92 1.05 -12.60
N ARG A 597 7.33 1.86 -13.49
CA ARG A 597 7.36 3.31 -13.36
C ARG A 597 6.09 3.75 -12.62
N ILE A 598 6.27 4.27 -11.41
CA ILE A 598 5.16 4.79 -10.61
C ILE A 598 5.19 6.31 -10.75
N ALA A 599 4.17 6.86 -11.42
CA ALA A 599 3.95 8.29 -11.42
C ALA A 599 3.55 8.72 -10.01
N VAL A 600 4.40 9.52 -9.38
CA VAL A 600 3.99 10.30 -8.21
C VAL A 600 3.26 11.52 -8.76
N ARG A 601 2.19 11.92 -8.10
CA ARG A 601 1.38 13.08 -8.49
C ARG A 601 2.27 14.30 -8.70
N GLU A 602 1.95 15.13 -9.70
CA GLU A 602 2.59 16.44 -9.90
C GLU A 602 2.72 17.18 -8.58
N GLN A 603 3.94 17.53 -8.19
CA GLN A 603 4.19 18.34 -7.01
C GLN A 603 3.57 19.72 -7.20
N ASP A 604 3.05 20.28 -6.11
CA ASP A 604 2.51 21.64 -6.17
C ASP A 604 3.66 22.62 -6.43
N LYS A 605 3.54 23.36 -7.51
CA LYS A 605 4.55 24.36 -7.90
C LYS A 605 4.43 25.66 -7.10
N ASN A 606 3.37 25.83 -6.32
CA ASN A 606 3.10 27.08 -5.59
C ASN A 606 2.67 26.81 -4.15
N PHE A 607 3.35 27.38 -3.18
CA PHE A 607 3.04 27.21 -1.76
C PHE A 607 3.51 28.40 -0.93
N GLY A 608 3.05 28.47 0.32
CA GLY A 608 3.49 29.46 1.28
C GLY A 608 4.53 28.94 2.25
N LYS A 609 5.46 29.78 2.67
CA LYS A 609 6.35 29.57 3.81
C LYS A 609 6.14 30.69 4.83
N ALA A 610 6.03 30.35 6.12
CA ALA A 610 5.99 31.31 7.20
C ALA A 610 6.94 30.87 8.31
N THR A 611 7.67 31.79 8.88
CA THR A 611 8.63 31.53 9.95
C THR A 611 8.47 32.59 11.03
N VAL A 612 8.46 32.17 12.30
CA VAL A 612 8.53 33.07 13.46
C VAL A 612 9.64 32.54 14.36
N GLY A 613 10.57 33.37 14.70
CA GLY A 613 11.70 33.00 15.50
C GLY A 613 12.14 34.07 16.50
N LEU A 614 12.97 33.62 17.43
CA LEU A 614 13.53 34.40 18.49
C LEU A 614 14.99 34.01 18.69
N GLN A 615 15.90 34.97 18.63
CA GLN A 615 17.28 34.80 19.03
C GLN A 615 17.49 35.59 20.34
N TRP A 616 18.12 34.96 21.31
CA TRP A 616 18.46 35.57 22.60
C TRP A 616 19.97 35.47 22.81
N LEU A 617 20.65 36.61 22.63
CA LEU A 617 22.02 36.76 23.09
C LEU A 617 21.98 36.88 24.62
N ALA A 618 22.19 35.74 25.29
CA ALA A 618 22.09 35.63 26.73
C ALA A 618 23.39 36.11 27.43
N ALA A 619 24.51 36.14 26.70
CA ALA A 619 25.80 36.66 27.10
C ALA A 619 26.60 37.02 25.83
N GLU A 620 27.76 37.66 26.01
CA GLU A 620 28.64 38.06 24.89
C GLU A 620 29.00 36.86 23.96
N ASN A 621 29.09 35.67 24.53
CA ASN A 621 29.50 34.44 23.82
C ASN A 621 28.40 33.37 23.74
N LEU A 622 27.16 33.66 24.18
CA LEU A 622 26.07 32.68 24.21
C LEU A 622 24.82 33.18 23.51
N ASN A 623 24.43 32.51 22.44
CA ASN A 623 23.20 32.74 21.70
C ASN A 623 22.27 31.53 21.81
N LEU A 624 21.04 31.76 22.26
CA LEU A 624 19.94 30.76 22.27
C LEU A 624 18.94 31.16 21.19
N TYR A 625 18.40 30.19 20.48
CA TYR A 625 17.37 30.51 19.47
C TYR A 625 16.27 29.46 19.44
N SER A 626 15.09 29.92 19.05
CA SER A 626 13.95 29.05 18.78
C SER A 626 13.19 29.57 17.56
N GLU A 627 12.66 28.63 16.77
CA GLU A 627 11.97 28.95 15.53
C GLU A 627 10.78 28.01 15.31
N ILE A 628 9.68 28.54 14.78
CA ILE A 628 8.57 27.79 14.23
C ILE A 628 8.47 28.16 12.76
N GLY A 629 8.71 27.19 11.88
CA GLY A 629 8.54 27.32 10.45
C GLY A 629 7.34 26.49 9.96
N SER A 630 6.61 26.99 8.98
CA SER A 630 5.49 26.27 8.36
C SER A 630 5.56 26.40 6.84
N ARG A 631 5.39 25.27 6.14
CA ARG A 631 5.05 25.19 4.73
C ARG A 631 3.56 24.89 4.65
N PHE A 632 2.79 25.69 3.95
CA PHE A 632 1.34 25.58 3.89
C PHE A 632 0.79 25.79 2.47
N GLY A 633 -0.39 25.25 2.22
CA GLY A 633 -1.01 25.26 0.90
C GLY A 633 -0.31 24.37 -0.11
N HIS A 634 0.48 23.39 0.36
CA HIS A 634 1.17 22.43 -0.49
C HIS A 634 0.32 21.17 -0.65
N ARG A 635 0.12 20.71 -1.89
CA ARG A 635 -0.72 19.54 -2.17
C ARG A 635 -0.20 18.24 -1.55
N ASP A 636 1.10 18.13 -1.31
CA ASP A 636 1.72 16.97 -0.63
C ASP A 636 1.63 17.05 0.89
N GLY A 637 0.84 17.99 1.41
CA GLY A 637 0.59 18.20 2.82
C GLY A 637 1.39 19.34 3.44
N ASP A 638 0.77 19.95 4.46
CA ASP A 638 1.39 21.01 5.24
C ASP A 638 2.43 20.43 6.19
N GLN A 639 3.51 21.16 6.39
CA GLN A 639 4.61 20.78 7.26
C GLN A 639 4.87 21.91 8.26
N THR A 640 5.04 21.56 9.54
CA THR A 640 5.48 22.49 10.57
C THR A 640 6.77 22.02 11.19
N ARG A 641 7.75 22.91 11.33
CA ARG A 641 9.05 22.66 11.95
C ARG A 641 9.13 23.45 13.25
N TYR A 642 9.55 22.79 14.31
CA TYR A 642 9.87 23.40 15.60
C TYR A 642 11.36 23.19 15.85
N SER A 643 12.12 24.28 15.93
CA SER A 643 13.57 24.26 16.11
C SER A 643 13.97 24.94 17.40
N VAL A 644 14.95 24.38 18.08
CA VAL A 644 15.61 24.97 19.25
C VAL A 644 17.10 24.72 19.14
N GLY A 645 17.90 25.73 19.38
CA GLY A 645 19.35 25.59 19.33
C GLY A 645 20.08 26.49 20.31
N VAL A 646 21.35 26.16 20.51
CA VAL A 646 22.30 26.91 21.31
C VAL A 646 23.62 27.03 20.56
N GLN A 647 24.20 28.21 20.61
CA GLN A 647 25.46 28.54 19.94
C GLN A 647 26.40 29.26 20.92
N TRP A 648 27.64 28.80 20.99
CA TRP A 648 28.74 29.48 21.67
C TRP A 648 29.68 30.11 20.66
N GLN A 649 30.05 31.36 20.93
CA GLN A 649 30.91 32.16 20.08
C GLN A 649 32.26 32.38 20.77
N PHE A 650 33.35 32.39 19.97
CA PHE A 650 34.71 32.55 20.47
C PHE A 650 35.45 33.66 19.73
#